data_2be70daac41c4fd190e279191a7b1e94
#
_entry.id   2be70daac41c4fd190e279191a7b1e94
#
_cell.length_a   1.000
_cell.length_b   1.000
_cell.length_c   1.000
_cell.angle_alpha   90.00
_cell.angle_beta   90.00
_cell.angle_gamma   90.00
#
_symmetry.space_group_name_H-M   'P 1'
#
loop_
_entity.id
_entity.type
_entity.pdbx_description
1 polymer ?
#
loop_
_entity_poly.entity_id
_entity_poly.type
_entity_poly.pdbx_seq_one_letter_code
_entity_poly.pdbx_strand_id
1 'polypeptide(L)'
;MSDLSAAYRWLDDDGPAFGAPGVDPRWTSSEKDAVSTAYAASSRVWFTVSHGTLNEIYYPTIDRPQTRDMELLFSDGETFFHEEKRDLNYDFHYIDSTAPAVRVTASDLEGRYTVTKEFISDPHHPVVLMNVKITGDEDVLSRLKCYALLAPHLNGGGAGNSARSVDVAGKRCLLAWKGNTMLAMGADCGFSRSSCGYVGTSDGYQDLCTDMKMTWQFGQALNGNIAVMGEIDVAANREFTIAISFGDGNHAAVAQMMQTLSTPYDEHQNRFLLQWTRSISPQRVSAIAKVSVAAEDGGRLMHISHNVLLAHEDKTYSGAFIASASIPWGASKGDVDLGGYHLVWTRDMVQTATALLATGRADTAMRALVYLACTQRTDGSFPQNFWIDGTPYWTGIQLDEVAFPIMLAWRLWKIDGLGEFDIFPFVERAAAFLVRYAPVTQQERWEETAGYSPSTLAAVISALVCAADIARSRQASELGAYLESYADWIEAHLDEWTTTTEGVLHPDVKYHYMRIRPPAEGEPFYNSQLPPGCIHVNNREPGEKCDFEAREVIDAGFLELVRYGIRRPDDPLIVDSLKVVDHCLKIETPFGDCWRRYNHDGYGQKKDGCAYDGSGQGRAWPILTGERAHYELCAGHDYKQHITAIEQFSSTGGMLPEQIWDYSDIPSQGLYLGRPAGSAQPLVWAHAEYLKLLRSAADGRVFDRISVVEERYAVSRDKRTFTNHLEIFEITRPVSTIFSGYTLRIVDRQHFSIVYTLDNWATTQAAEARSVGYPGSFVDIVTNPDQTGNIIFTLVWSGEDGKQRWLGRNIDITLVALPASIRV
;
A
#
# COMPACT_ATOMS: atom_id res chain seq x y z
N MET A 1 -9.82 1.59 40.12
CA MET A 1 -10.49 0.41 39.55
C MET A 1 -11.53 -0.01 40.59
N SER A 2 -12.81 -0.05 40.19
CA SER A 2 -13.92 -0.50 41.04
C SER A 2 -13.80 -2.00 41.32
N ASP A 3 -14.36 -2.45 42.42
CA ASP A 3 -14.34 -3.83 42.88
C ASP A 3 -14.64 -4.82 41.76
N LEU A 4 -13.69 -5.74 41.52
CA LEU A 4 -13.85 -6.85 40.61
C LEU A 4 -14.95 -7.79 41.14
N SER A 5 -15.64 -8.49 40.22
CA SER A 5 -16.65 -9.46 40.62
C SER A 5 -16.04 -10.57 41.48
N ALA A 6 -16.89 -11.30 42.23
CA ALA A 6 -16.43 -12.42 43.04
C ALA A 6 -15.67 -13.54 42.33
N ALA A 7 -15.77 -13.59 40.96
CA ALA A 7 -15.05 -14.51 40.11
C ALA A 7 -13.60 -14.05 39.77
N TYR A 8 -13.23 -12.87 40.18
CA TYR A 8 -11.95 -12.23 39.86
C TYR A 8 -11.13 -11.99 41.11
N ARG A 9 -9.89 -12.43 41.12
CA ARG A 9 -8.96 -12.17 42.23
C ARG A 9 -7.58 -11.82 41.67
N TRP A 10 -7.05 -10.65 42.08
CA TRP A 10 -5.67 -10.30 41.79
C TRP A 10 -4.72 -11.24 42.58
N LEU A 11 -3.67 -11.64 41.88
CA LEU A 11 -2.61 -12.45 42.48
C LEU A 11 -1.42 -11.53 42.72
N ASP A 12 -1.01 -11.43 43.99
CA ASP A 12 0.12 -10.58 44.37
C ASP A 12 1.46 -11.37 44.40
N ASP A 13 1.39 -12.72 44.50
CA ASP A 13 2.55 -13.63 44.49
C ASP A 13 3.80 -12.97 45.15
N ASP A 14 4.92 -12.78 44.39
CA ASP A 14 6.15 -12.14 44.89
C ASP A 14 6.08 -10.60 44.93
N GLY A 15 4.88 -10.01 44.71
CA GLY A 15 4.67 -8.55 44.70
C GLY A 15 5.03 -7.90 43.35
N PRO A 16 5.38 -6.61 43.32
CA PRO A 16 5.71 -5.89 42.10
C PRO A 16 7.10 -6.24 41.56
N ALA A 17 7.22 -6.30 40.22
CA ALA A 17 8.50 -6.47 39.56
C ALA A 17 9.44 -5.27 39.74
N PHE A 18 10.73 -5.51 39.74
CA PHE A 18 11.77 -4.49 39.78
C PHE A 18 12.19 -4.07 38.34
N GLY A 19 12.94 -2.95 38.21
CA GLY A 19 13.56 -2.54 36.95
C GLY A 19 12.68 -1.72 36.02
N ALA A 20 11.65 -1.02 36.57
CA ALA A 20 10.87 -0.07 35.77
C ALA A 20 11.73 1.05 35.19
N PRO A 21 11.46 1.53 33.96
CA PRO A 21 10.37 1.15 33.07
C PRO A 21 10.72 0.01 32.06
N GLY A 22 11.84 -0.68 32.21
CA GLY A 22 12.40 -1.62 31.26
C GLY A 22 13.25 -0.92 30.16
N VAL A 23 13.74 -1.67 29.20
CA VAL A 23 14.49 -1.14 28.05
C VAL A 23 13.57 -0.42 27.07
N ASP A 24 14.15 0.43 26.21
CA ASP A 24 13.38 1.11 25.16
C ASP A 24 12.68 0.08 24.24
N PRO A 25 11.38 0.27 23.98
CA PRO A 25 10.62 -0.68 23.17
C PRO A 25 11.07 -0.68 21.71
N ARG A 26 10.98 -1.86 21.09
CA ARG A 26 11.20 -2.05 19.66
C ARG A 26 10.16 -3.03 19.12
N TRP A 27 9.86 -2.89 17.84
CA TRP A 27 9.02 -3.84 17.11
C TRP A 27 9.82 -5.09 16.73
N THR A 28 9.17 -6.04 16.06
CA THR A 28 9.80 -7.27 15.57
C THR A 28 10.08 -7.21 14.07
N SER A 29 10.52 -8.33 13.48
CA SER A 29 10.81 -8.43 12.04
C SER A 29 9.63 -8.02 11.17
N SER A 30 9.90 -7.28 10.10
CA SER A 30 8.94 -6.95 9.05
C SER A 30 8.59 -8.15 8.16
N GLU A 31 9.44 -9.17 8.12
CA GLU A 31 9.29 -10.36 7.28
C GLU A 31 8.23 -11.30 7.84
N LYS A 32 6.97 -11.14 7.41
CA LYS A 32 5.89 -12.02 7.85
C LYS A 32 5.80 -13.27 6.99
N ASP A 33 5.48 -14.39 7.65
CA ASP A 33 5.12 -15.65 6.98
C ASP A 33 3.61 -15.71 6.67
N ALA A 34 2.79 -15.02 7.49
CA ALA A 34 1.35 -14.92 7.28
C ALA A 34 0.74 -13.66 7.89
N VAL A 35 -0.38 -13.23 7.30
CA VAL A 35 -1.37 -12.32 7.87
C VAL A 35 -2.71 -13.03 7.88
N SER A 36 -3.41 -13.04 9.01
CA SER A 36 -4.65 -13.78 9.19
C SER A 36 -5.70 -13.03 10.00
N THR A 37 -6.95 -13.36 9.73
CA THR A 37 -8.13 -12.92 10.47
C THR A 37 -9.32 -13.81 10.13
N ALA A 38 -10.34 -13.90 10.97
CA ALA A 38 -11.62 -14.53 10.62
C ALA A 38 -12.36 -13.71 9.56
N TYR A 39 -13.16 -14.36 8.72
CA TYR A 39 -13.87 -13.66 7.65
C TYR A 39 -15.00 -12.74 8.16
N ALA A 40 -15.61 -13.10 9.30
CA ALA A 40 -16.73 -12.34 9.86
C ALA A 40 -16.31 -10.96 10.41
N ALA A 41 -17.08 -9.93 10.08
CA ALA A 41 -16.86 -8.57 10.56
C ALA A 41 -16.98 -8.40 12.08
N SER A 42 -17.64 -9.33 12.79
CA SER A 42 -17.74 -9.30 14.25
C SER A 42 -16.41 -9.64 14.96
N SER A 43 -15.55 -10.43 14.34
CA SER A 43 -14.22 -10.76 14.85
C SER A 43 -13.21 -9.68 14.45
N ARG A 44 -13.21 -8.55 15.18
CA ARG A 44 -12.35 -7.39 14.90
C ARG A 44 -10.93 -7.58 15.46
N VAL A 45 -10.26 -8.63 15.00
CA VAL A 45 -8.88 -8.94 15.35
C VAL A 45 -8.16 -9.51 14.14
N TRP A 46 -6.91 -9.13 13.95
CA TRP A 46 -5.98 -9.64 12.93
C TRP A 46 -4.67 -10.00 13.60
N PHE A 47 -3.92 -10.90 13.03
CA PHE A 47 -2.61 -11.27 13.55
C PHE A 47 -1.63 -11.59 12.43
N THR A 48 -0.35 -11.47 12.75
CA THR A 48 0.78 -11.83 11.89
C THR A 48 1.60 -12.95 12.51
N VAL A 49 2.24 -13.75 11.65
CA VAL A 49 3.20 -14.79 12.05
C VAL A 49 4.51 -14.52 11.33
N SER A 50 5.63 -14.64 12.04
CA SER A 50 6.97 -14.48 11.50
C SER A 50 7.94 -15.36 12.27
N HIS A 51 8.87 -16.03 11.57
CA HIS A 51 9.85 -16.91 12.19
C HIS A 51 9.21 -17.98 13.11
N GLY A 52 8.05 -18.47 12.71
CA GLY A 52 7.30 -19.46 13.47
C GLY A 52 6.58 -18.93 14.71
N THR A 53 6.68 -17.66 15.07
CA THR A 53 6.06 -17.04 16.25
C THR A 53 4.89 -16.14 15.90
N LEU A 54 3.94 -15.96 16.84
CA LEU A 54 2.88 -14.97 16.72
C LEU A 54 3.46 -13.58 16.98
N ASN A 55 3.22 -12.64 16.08
CA ASN A 55 3.77 -11.27 16.21
C ASN A 55 2.69 -10.25 16.54
N GLU A 56 2.57 -9.20 15.70
CA GLU A 56 1.58 -8.16 15.97
C GLU A 56 0.17 -8.72 15.86
N ILE A 57 -0.63 -8.44 16.88
CA ILE A 57 -2.08 -8.62 16.87
C ILE A 57 -2.70 -7.23 16.81
N TYR A 58 -3.64 -7.03 15.89
CA TYR A 58 -4.31 -5.75 15.67
C TYR A 58 -5.72 -5.76 16.24
N TYR A 59 -6.12 -4.68 16.93
CA TYR A 59 -7.44 -4.49 17.53
C TYR A 59 -7.70 -3.01 17.86
N PRO A 60 -8.90 -2.46 17.75
CA PRO A 60 -10.13 -3.03 17.16
C PRO A 60 -10.18 -2.83 15.64
N THR A 61 -9.14 -2.27 15.07
CA THR A 61 -8.96 -1.95 13.66
C THR A 61 -7.58 -2.38 13.21
N ILE A 62 -7.42 -2.67 11.91
CA ILE A 62 -6.20 -3.25 11.37
C ILE A 62 -4.99 -2.29 11.40
N ASP A 63 -5.21 -1.00 11.58
CA ASP A 63 -4.15 0.01 11.70
C ASP A 63 -3.56 0.12 13.11
N ARG A 64 -4.07 -0.66 14.11
CA ARG A 64 -3.70 -0.54 15.52
C ARG A 64 -3.08 -1.82 16.08
N PRO A 65 -1.75 -2.01 15.99
CA PRO A 65 -1.06 -3.12 16.62
C PRO A 65 -1.13 -3.01 18.15
N GLN A 66 -1.32 -4.14 18.83
CA GLN A 66 -1.51 -4.24 20.29
C GLN A 66 -0.45 -5.12 20.96
N THR A 67 0.32 -5.88 20.19
CA THR A 67 1.40 -6.74 20.68
C THR A 67 2.64 -6.56 19.81
N ARG A 68 3.82 -6.78 20.39
CA ARG A 68 5.06 -6.94 19.66
C ARG A 68 5.16 -8.36 19.11
N ASP A 69 5.16 -9.33 20.03
CA ASP A 69 5.21 -10.78 19.76
C ASP A 69 4.72 -11.58 20.97
N MET A 70 4.43 -12.84 20.67
CA MET A 70 4.25 -13.90 21.65
C MET A 70 5.00 -15.13 21.14
N GLU A 71 5.86 -15.68 21.98
CA GLU A 71 6.65 -16.89 21.69
C GLU A 71 6.55 -17.92 22.81
N LEU A 72 6.87 -19.16 22.47
CA LEU A 72 6.98 -20.23 23.43
C LEU A 72 8.45 -20.50 23.77
N LEU A 73 8.73 -20.62 25.06
CA LEU A 73 10.05 -20.96 25.58
C LEU A 73 9.97 -22.35 26.21
N PHE A 74 11.02 -23.13 26.10
CA PHE A 74 11.05 -24.50 26.57
C PHE A 74 12.26 -24.77 27.45
N SER A 75 12.06 -25.44 28.57
CA SER A 75 13.15 -25.85 29.45
C SER A 75 12.79 -27.10 30.24
N ASP A 76 13.78 -27.96 30.53
CA ASP A 76 13.64 -29.06 31.49
C ASP A 76 14.01 -28.64 32.93
N GLY A 77 14.41 -27.36 33.11
CA GLY A 77 14.78 -26.80 34.39
C GLY A 77 16.20 -27.08 34.88
N GLU A 78 17.02 -27.83 34.08
CA GLU A 78 18.34 -28.31 34.49
C GLU A 78 19.38 -28.32 33.37
N THR A 79 19.04 -28.77 32.15
CA THR A 79 20.04 -29.08 31.10
C THR A 79 19.95 -28.22 29.90
N PHE A 80 18.78 -27.68 29.58
CA PHE A 80 18.60 -26.76 28.44
C PHE A 80 17.49 -25.73 28.65
N PHE A 81 17.66 -24.61 27.96
CA PHE A 81 16.65 -23.58 27.75
C PHE A 81 16.63 -23.23 26.25
N HIS A 82 15.46 -23.30 25.62
CA HIS A 82 15.27 -23.01 24.22
C HIS A 82 14.26 -21.85 24.02
N GLU A 83 14.64 -20.88 23.21
CA GLU A 83 13.77 -19.90 22.60
C GLU A 83 13.33 -20.41 21.22
N GLU A 84 12.03 -20.59 20.97
CA GLU A 84 11.57 -21.23 19.73
C GLU A 84 12.08 -20.55 18.46
N LYS A 85 12.18 -19.23 18.49
CA LYS A 85 12.61 -18.43 17.34
C LYS A 85 14.08 -18.66 16.96
N ARG A 86 14.95 -18.98 17.94
CA ARG A 86 16.41 -19.08 17.76
C ARG A 86 16.95 -20.49 17.81
N ASP A 87 16.33 -21.34 18.62
CA ASP A 87 16.87 -22.66 18.98
C ASP A 87 16.09 -23.82 18.36
N LEU A 88 14.96 -23.56 17.70
CA LEU A 88 14.18 -24.57 17.00
C LEU A 88 14.19 -24.32 15.48
N ASN A 89 14.18 -25.40 14.71
CA ASN A 89 13.88 -25.34 13.28
C ASN A 89 12.35 -25.38 13.09
N TYR A 90 11.81 -24.50 12.33
CA TYR A 90 10.37 -24.48 12.06
C TYR A 90 10.04 -24.71 10.59
N ASP A 91 8.85 -25.29 10.36
CA ASP A 91 8.21 -25.47 9.07
C ASP A 91 6.82 -24.82 9.09
N PHE A 92 6.44 -24.17 7.99
CA PHE A 92 5.24 -23.35 7.90
C PHE A 92 4.29 -23.90 6.85
N HIS A 93 3.00 -24.05 7.19
CA HIS A 93 1.95 -24.46 6.28
C HIS A 93 0.64 -23.72 6.55
N TYR A 94 -0.18 -23.53 5.52
CA TYR A 94 -1.60 -23.25 5.70
C TYR A 94 -2.36 -24.56 5.92
N ILE A 95 -3.30 -24.55 6.88
CA ILE A 95 -4.15 -25.71 7.18
C ILE A 95 -5.08 -26.02 6.01
N ASP A 96 -5.53 -24.98 5.31
CA ASP A 96 -6.39 -25.05 4.13
C ASP A 96 -5.99 -23.99 3.10
N SER A 97 -5.99 -24.33 1.82
CA SER A 97 -5.59 -23.40 0.76
C SER A 97 -6.56 -22.23 0.54
N THR A 98 -7.81 -22.36 1.02
CA THR A 98 -8.84 -21.32 0.85
C THR A 98 -8.99 -20.37 2.02
N ALA A 99 -8.27 -20.62 3.14
CA ALA A 99 -8.36 -19.86 4.37
C ALA A 99 -6.98 -19.57 4.96
N PRO A 100 -6.76 -18.40 5.58
CA PRO A 100 -5.47 -18.05 6.18
C PRO A 100 -5.29 -18.67 7.59
N ALA A 101 -5.70 -19.91 7.79
CA ALA A 101 -5.43 -20.68 8.99
C ALA A 101 -4.02 -21.26 8.93
N VAL A 102 -3.20 -21.00 9.94
CA VAL A 102 -1.76 -21.25 9.91
C VAL A 102 -1.39 -22.42 10.81
N ARG A 103 -0.48 -23.26 10.34
CA ARG A 103 0.20 -24.28 11.14
C ARG A 103 1.71 -24.09 11.07
N VAL A 104 2.35 -24.09 12.23
CA VAL A 104 3.81 -24.09 12.37
C VAL A 104 4.21 -25.34 13.14
N THR A 105 5.17 -26.07 12.60
CA THR A 105 5.79 -27.22 13.30
C THR A 105 7.25 -26.86 13.60
N ALA A 106 7.60 -26.75 14.86
CA ALA A 106 8.94 -26.42 15.32
C ALA A 106 9.57 -27.64 16.00
N SER A 107 10.81 -27.97 15.64
CA SER A 107 11.52 -29.14 16.15
C SER A 107 12.84 -28.73 16.79
N ASP A 108 13.12 -29.32 17.95
CA ASP A 108 14.43 -29.25 18.58
C ASP A 108 15.54 -29.80 17.65
N LEU A 109 16.68 -29.13 17.64
CA LEU A 109 17.82 -29.51 16.78
C LEU A 109 18.36 -30.93 17.08
N GLU A 110 18.22 -31.42 18.29
CA GLU A 110 18.59 -32.78 18.69
C GLU A 110 17.45 -33.79 18.53
N GLY A 111 16.27 -33.35 18.10
CA GLY A 111 15.10 -34.22 17.86
C GLY A 111 14.40 -34.71 19.12
N ARG A 112 14.65 -34.10 20.27
CA ARG A 112 14.09 -34.53 21.57
C ARG A 112 12.58 -34.30 21.67
N TYR A 113 12.09 -33.20 21.07
CA TYR A 113 10.66 -32.86 21.01
C TYR A 113 10.31 -32.05 19.77
N THR A 114 9.03 -32.04 19.46
CA THR A 114 8.43 -31.29 18.38
C THR A 114 7.18 -30.58 18.90
N VAL A 115 7.01 -29.33 18.50
CA VAL A 115 5.87 -28.46 18.85
C VAL A 115 5.09 -28.14 17.58
N THR A 116 3.83 -28.53 17.54
CA THR A 116 2.90 -28.11 16.47
C THR A 116 1.98 -27.04 17.01
N LYS A 117 1.95 -25.89 16.35
CA LYS A 117 1.09 -24.75 16.69
C LYS A 117 0.13 -24.46 15.55
N GLU A 118 -1.13 -24.26 15.87
CA GLU A 118 -2.14 -23.83 14.91
C GLU A 118 -2.73 -22.50 15.35
N PHE A 119 -2.79 -21.55 14.42
CA PHE A 119 -3.24 -20.19 14.69
C PHE A 119 -4.48 -19.85 13.88
N ILE A 120 -5.52 -19.37 14.56
CA ILE A 120 -6.72 -18.77 13.99
C ILE A 120 -7.16 -17.60 14.88
N SER A 121 -8.03 -16.72 14.38
CA SER A 121 -8.84 -15.89 15.26
C SER A 121 -10.20 -16.54 15.51
N ASP A 122 -10.78 -16.29 16.69
CA ASP A 122 -12.17 -16.71 16.97
C ASP A 122 -13.10 -16.16 15.88
N PRO A 123 -13.98 -16.99 15.29
CA PRO A 123 -14.88 -16.57 14.22
C PRO A 123 -15.84 -15.42 14.55
N HIS A 124 -16.04 -15.10 15.84
CA HIS A 124 -17.05 -14.11 16.29
C HIS A 124 -16.52 -13.07 17.27
N HIS A 125 -15.44 -13.37 18.02
CA HIS A 125 -14.90 -12.51 19.07
C HIS A 125 -13.52 -12.00 18.70
N PRO A 126 -13.07 -10.86 19.25
CA PRO A 126 -11.70 -10.35 19.05
C PRO A 126 -10.69 -11.14 19.90
N VAL A 127 -10.52 -12.41 19.59
CA VAL A 127 -9.64 -13.35 20.26
C VAL A 127 -8.78 -14.08 19.23
N VAL A 128 -7.46 -14.14 19.47
CA VAL A 128 -6.55 -15.00 18.73
C VAL A 128 -6.37 -16.30 19.52
N LEU A 129 -6.46 -17.42 18.83
CA LEU A 129 -6.29 -18.75 19.39
C LEU A 129 -5.01 -19.39 18.83
N MET A 130 -4.19 -19.94 19.71
CA MET A 130 -3.06 -20.79 19.41
C MET A 130 -3.26 -22.16 20.06
N ASN A 131 -3.56 -23.17 19.24
CA ASN A 131 -3.56 -24.57 19.72
C ASN A 131 -2.16 -25.12 19.63
N VAL A 132 -1.66 -25.72 20.70
CA VAL A 132 -0.29 -26.23 20.83
C VAL A 132 -0.35 -27.71 21.13
N LYS A 133 0.42 -28.49 20.37
CA LYS A 133 0.62 -29.91 20.62
C LYS A 133 2.11 -30.25 20.68
N ILE A 134 2.55 -30.88 21.77
CA ILE A 134 3.95 -31.21 22.00
C ILE A 134 4.09 -32.74 22.00
N THR A 135 5.02 -33.23 21.19
CA THR A 135 5.34 -34.66 21.06
C THR A 135 6.86 -34.85 21.17
N GLY A 136 7.34 -36.02 21.62
CA GLY A 136 8.77 -36.27 21.73
C GLY A 136 9.06 -37.41 22.67
N ASP A 137 10.31 -37.46 23.15
CA ASP A 137 10.79 -38.47 24.08
C ASP A 137 10.12 -38.36 25.46
N GLU A 138 9.59 -39.43 25.99
CA GLU A 138 8.84 -39.49 27.24
C GLU A 138 9.67 -38.99 28.44
N ASP A 139 10.96 -39.30 28.50
CA ASP A 139 11.86 -38.85 29.54
C ASP A 139 12.06 -37.32 29.50
N VAL A 140 12.05 -36.71 28.30
CA VAL A 140 12.13 -35.28 28.14
C VAL A 140 10.79 -34.63 28.45
N LEU A 141 9.68 -35.11 27.88
CA LEU A 141 8.34 -34.57 28.08
C LEU A 141 7.89 -34.60 29.53
N SER A 142 8.36 -35.59 30.33
CA SER A 142 8.02 -35.68 31.75
C SER A 142 8.59 -34.57 32.62
N ARG A 143 9.63 -33.85 32.12
CA ARG A 143 10.31 -32.75 32.84
C ARG A 143 10.11 -31.41 32.11
N LEU A 144 9.70 -31.43 30.85
CA LEU A 144 9.60 -30.26 30.01
C LEU A 144 8.53 -29.29 30.54
N LYS A 145 8.87 -28.03 30.61
CA LYS A 145 7.97 -26.90 30.86
C LYS A 145 7.89 -26.05 29.58
N CYS A 146 6.68 -25.59 29.27
CA CYS A 146 6.42 -24.62 28.23
C CYS A 146 6.04 -23.28 28.86
N TYR A 147 6.68 -22.22 28.43
CA TYR A 147 6.42 -20.87 28.93
C TYR A 147 5.90 -20.01 27.78
N ALA A 148 4.70 -19.47 27.94
CA ALA A 148 4.10 -18.52 26.99
C ALA A 148 4.51 -17.09 27.36
N LEU A 149 5.44 -16.49 26.60
CA LEU A 149 5.95 -15.15 26.82
C LEU A 149 5.31 -14.18 25.81
N LEU A 150 4.62 -13.13 26.29
CA LEU A 150 3.96 -12.13 25.44
C LEU A 150 4.41 -10.72 25.83
N ALA A 151 4.76 -9.90 24.83
CA ALA A 151 5.13 -8.49 24.97
C ALA A 151 3.97 -7.58 24.49
N PRO A 152 3.17 -6.98 25.40
CA PRO A 152 2.12 -6.03 25.04
C PRO A 152 2.72 -4.73 24.49
N HIS A 153 2.23 -4.27 23.35
CA HIS A 153 2.48 -2.96 22.76
C HIS A 153 1.15 -2.24 22.50
N LEU A 154 0.35 -2.14 23.58
CA LEU A 154 -1.02 -1.64 23.48
C LEU A 154 -1.08 -0.21 22.97
N ASN A 155 -2.08 0.05 22.10
CA ASN A 155 -2.27 1.33 21.41
C ASN A 155 -1.02 1.75 20.59
N GLY A 156 -0.35 0.78 19.97
CA GLY A 156 0.78 1.01 19.07
C GLY A 156 2.09 1.35 19.74
N GLY A 157 2.30 0.95 21.03
CA GLY A 157 3.58 1.23 21.67
C GLY A 157 3.87 0.41 22.91
N GLY A 158 5.15 0.04 23.08
CA GLY A 158 5.65 -0.74 24.21
C GLY A 158 5.83 0.05 25.51
N ALA A 159 6.02 1.36 25.45
CA ALA A 159 6.12 2.18 26.64
C ALA A 159 4.74 2.40 27.30
N GLY A 160 4.72 2.51 28.64
CA GLY A 160 3.52 2.88 29.39
C GLY A 160 2.47 1.78 29.54
N ASN A 161 2.77 0.54 29.19
CA ASN A 161 1.91 -0.61 29.45
C ASN A 161 1.94 -0.98 30.94
N SER A 162 0.88 -1.64 31.43
CA SER A 162 0.78 -2.19 32.78
C SER A 162 0.22 -3.60 32.67
N ALA A 163 0.65 -4.49 33.60
CA ALA A 163 0.12 -5.85 33.66
C ALA A 163 -0.02 -6.37 35.09
N ARG A 164 -0.91 -7.34 35.26
CA ARG A 164 -1.08 -8.11 36.53
C ARG A 164 -1.49 -9.54 36.26
N SER A 165 -1.05 -10.42 37.15
CA SER A 165 -1.56 -11.78 37.30
C SER A 165 -2.93 -11.77 37.96
N VAL A 166 -3.84 -12.63 37.48
CA VAL A 166 -5.21 -12.73 37.97
C VAL A 166 -5.68 -14.19 38.02
N ASP A 167 -6.45 -14.53 39.05
CA ASP A 167 -7.26 -15.75 39.06
C ASP A 167 -8.66 -15.44 38.57
N VAL A 168 -9.11 -16.17 37.56
CA VAL A 168 -10.45 -16.04 36.99
C VAL A 168 -11.14 -17.40 37.09
N ALA A 169 -12.09 -17.51 38.02
CA ALA A 169 -12.85 -18.75 38.26
C ALA A 169 -11.95 -19.99 38.46
N GLY A 170 -10.85 -19.83 39.17
CA GLY A 170 -9.90 -20.90 39.51
C GLY A 170 -8.82 -21.16 38.47
N LYS A 171 -8.76 -20.35 37.40
CA LYS A 171 -7.69 -20.41 36.39
C LYS A 171 -6.80 -19.17 36.46
N ARG A 172 -5.49 -19.37 36.55
CA ARG A 172 -4.49 -18.31 36.52
C ARG A 172 -4.38 -17.75 35.08
N CYS A 173 -4.52 -16.45 34.95
CA CYS A 173 -4.47 -15.69 33.69
C CYS A 173 -3.61 -14.45 33.87
N LEU A 174 -3.33 -13.75 32.74
CA LEU A 174 -2.53 -12.53 32.70
C LEU A 174 -3.35 -11.42 32.02
N LEU A 175 -3.35 -10.23 32.61
CA LEU A 175 -3.99 -9.04 32.08
C LEU A 175 -2.94 -7.96 31.83
N ALA A 176 -3.02 -7.28 30.67
CA ALA A 176 -2.26 -6.08 30.38
C ALA A 176 -3.19 -4.97 29.91
N TRP A 177 -2.82 -3.70 30.19
CA TRP A 177 -3.64 -2.54 29.78
C TRP A 177 -2.82 -1.28 29.52
N LYS A 178 -3.36 -0.43 28.66
CA LYS A 178 -2.91 0.94 28.43
C LYS A 178 -4.11 1.80 28.06
N GLY A 179 -4.41 2.81 28.89
CA GLY A 179 -5.68 3.55 28.74
C GLY A 179 -6.90 2.63 28.96
N ASN A 180 -7.83 2.63 28.01
CA ASN A 180 -9.03 1.78 28.04
C ASN A 180 -8.83 0.42 27.34
N THR A 181 -7.76 0.25 26.56
CA THR A 181 -7.49 -1.00 25.88
C THR A 181 -6.95 -2.04 26.84
N MET A 182 -7.58 -3.19 26.87
CA MET A 182 -7.23 -4.32 27.72
C MET A 182 -6.93 -5.56 26.86
N LEU A 183 -5.87 -6.27 27.23
CA LEU A 183 -5.50 -7.59 26.75
C LEU A 183 -5.64 -8.59 27.89
N ALA A 184 -6.23 -9.77 27.61
CA ALA A 184 -6.22 -10.90 28.52
C ALA A 184 -5.61 -12.12 27.81
N MET A 185 -4.68 -12.82 28.48
CA MET A 185 -4.07 -14.06 28.02
C MET A 185 -4.32 -15.19 29.04
N GLY A 186 -4.79 -16.32 28.54
CA GLY A 186 -5.02 -17.53 29.36
C GLY A 186 -4.97 -18.79 28.54
N ALA A 187 -4.82 -19.95 29.20
CA ALA A 187 -4.87 -21.25 28.58
C ALA A 187 -6.10 -22.04 29.07
N ASP A 188 -6.61 -22.95 28.25
CA ASP A 188 -7.73 -23.82 28.62
C ASP A 188 -7.39 -24.72 29.83
N CYS A 189 -6.14 -25.16 29.94
CA CYS A 189 -5.62 -25.88 31.11
C CYS A 189 -5.27 -24.94 32.29
N GLY A 190 -5.23 -23.59 32.10
CA GLY A 190 -4.72 -22.62 33.05
C GLY A 190 -3.18 -22.61 33.10
N PHE A 191 -2.61 -21.51 33.59
CA PHE A 191 -1.17 -21.45 33.89
C PHE A 191 -0.90 -22.00 35.29
N SER A 192 0.14 -22.85 35.44
CA SER A 192 0.60 -23.33 36.75
C SER A 192 1.22 -22.18 37.54
N ARG A 193 1.99 -21.30 36.89
CA ARG A 193 2.68 -20.14 37.43
C ARG A 193 2.58 -19.00 36.45
N SER A 194 2.75 -17.75 36.89
CA SER A 194 2.80 -16.56 36.02
C SER A 194 3.68 -15.47 36.64
N SER A 195 4.25 -14.64 35.76
CA SER A 195 5.05 -13.48 36.16
C SER A 195 4.79 -12.31 35.19
N CYS A 196 4.77 -11.09 35.75
CA CYS A 196 4.73 -9.83 35.00
C CYS A 196 6.05 -9.09 35.25
N GLY A 197 6.85 -8.84 34.22
CA GLY A 197 8.17 -8.21 34.38
C GLY A 197 8.41 -7.07 33.39
N TYR A 198 9.49 -6.33 33.60
CA TYR A 198 9.96 -5.29 32.69
C TYR A 198 10.99 -5.86 31.73
N VAL A 199 10.78 -5.62 30.42
CA VAL A 199 11.63 -6.15 29.36
C VAL A 199 13.10 -5.79 29.58
N GLY A 200 13.96 -6.81 29.50
CA GLY A 200 15.42 -6.69 29.66
C GLY A 200 15.91 -6.58 31.09
N THR A 201 15.00 -6.67 32.11
CA THR A 201 15.39 -6.55 33.54
C THR A 201 14.78 -7.63 34.41
N SER A 202 13.47 -7.72 34.47
CA SER A 202 12.74 -8.64 35.38
C SER A 202 11.68 -9.46 34.63
N ASP A 203 11.71 -9.48 33.31
CA ASP A 203 10.84 -10.34 32.52
C ASP A 203 11.24 -11.81 32.63
N GLY A 204 10.31 -12.69 32.26
CA GLY A 204 10.50 -14.11 32.36
C GLY A 204 11.61 -14.70 31.49
N TYR A 205 11.99 -14.02 30.41
CA TYR A 205 13.14 -14.43 29.59
C TYR A 205 14.45 -14.30 30.36
N GLN A 206 14.63 -13.19 31.11
CA GLN A 206 15.82 -12.97 31.93
C GLN A 206 15.92 -14.01 33.06
N ASP A 207 14.79 -14.38 33.66
CA ASP A 207 14.72 -15.44 34.69
C ASP A 207 15.15 -16.78 34.13
N LEU A 208 14.58 -17.20 32.99
CA LEU A 208 14.92 -18.47 32.34
C LEU A 208 16.36 -18.53 31.80
N CYS A 209 16.91 -17.43 31.32
CA CYS A 209 18.32 -17.34 30.90
C CYS A 209 19.28 -17.58 32.10
N THR A 210 18.86 -17.20 33.32
CA THR A 210 19.68 -17.30 34.53
C THR A 210 19.53 -18.64 35.20
N ASP A 211 18.28 -19.10 35.37
CA ASP A 211 17.93 -20.23 36.24
C ASP A 211 17.37 -21.44 35.51
N MET A 212 17.16 -21.36 34.17
CA MET A 212 16.53 -22.39 33.34
C MET A 212 15.12 -22.79 33.81
N LYS A 213 14.54 -22.09 34.73
CA LYS A 213 13.20 -22.33 35.29
C LYS A 213 12.63 -21.02 35.83
N MET A 214 11.30 -20.90 35.88
CA MET A 214 10.65 -19.75 36.47
C MET A 214 10.90 -19.71 37.99
N THR A 215 11.73 -18.79 38.42
CA THR A 215 11.98 -18.52 39.83
C THR A 215 11.24 -17.28 40.31
N TRP A 216 11.00 -16.31 39.42
CA TRP A 216 10.24 -15.09 39.71
C TRP A 216 8.76 -15.27 39.42
N GLN A 217 7.91 -14.82 40.33
CA GLN A 217 6.45 -14.81 40.18
C GLN A 217 5.91 -13.42 40.53
N PHE A 218 6.37 -12.38 39.81
CA PHE A 218 5.89 -11.02 40.08
C PHE A 218 4.42 -10.89 39.71
N GLY A 219 3.59 -10.48 40.66
CA GLY A 219 2.15 -10.29 40.50
C GLY A 219 1.80 -9.08 39.60
N GLN A 220 2.72 -8.11 39.43
CA GLN A 220 2.47 -6.91 38.63
C GLN A 220 3.75 -6.22 38.12
N ALA A 221 3.61 -5.59 36.93
CA ALA A 221 4.52 -4.57 36.38
C ALA A 221 3.68 -3.40 35.87
N LEU A 222 4.01 -2.15 36.22
CA LEU A 222 3.17 -0.98 35.95
C LEU A 222 3.95 0.10 35.19
N ASN A 223 3.31 0.68 34.15
CA ASN A 223 3.77 1.85 33.42
C ASN A 223 5.18 1.68 32.84
N GLY A 224 5.37 0.67 31.99
CA GLY A 224 6.68 0.42 31.36
C GLY A 224 6.56 -0.38 30.05
N ASN A 225 7.72 -0.74 29.52
CA ASN A 225 7.88 -1.77 28.51
C ASN A 225 7.91 -3.12 29.26
N ILE A 226 6.82 -3.87 29.13
CA ILE A 226 6.57 -5.05 29.97
C ILE A 226 6.46 -6.31 29.12
N ALA A 227 6.73 -7.46 29.75
CA ALA A 227 6.37 -8.77 29.22
C ALA A 227 5.65 -9.59 30.29
N VAL A 228 4.70 -10.40 29.88
CA VAL A 228 3.94 -11.30 30.73
C VAL A 228 4.23 -12.75 30.34
N MET A 229 4.43 -13.63 31.32
CA MET A 229 4.78 -15.02 31.09
C MET A 229 3.89 -15.97 31.90
N GLY A 230 3.37 -17.01 31.26
CA GLY A 230 2.62 -18.09 31.89
C GLY A 230 3.29 -19.44 31.68
N GLU A 231 3.46 -20.25 32.75
CA GLU A 231 4.03 -21.58 32.72
C GLU A 231 2.93 -22.63 32.50
N ILE A 232 3.18 -23.60 31.62
CA ILE A 232 2.36 -24.80 31.37
C ILE A 232 3.21 -26.04 31.62
N ASP A 233 2.70 -26.94 32.45
CA ASP A 233 3.31 -28.24 32.72
C ASP A 233 3.00 -29.20 31.58
N VAL A 234 4.00 -29.48 30.72
CA VAL A 234 3.88 -30.37 29.58
C VAL A 234 3.62 -31.81 29.97
N ALA A 235 4.14 -32.27 31.13
CA ALA A 235 3.87 -33.60 31.63
C ALA A 235 2.37 -33.87 31.86
N ALA A 236 1.64 -32.85 32.31
CA ALA A 236 0.20 -32.89 32.54
C ALA A 236 -0.63 -32.48 31.31
N ASN A 237 -0.09 -31.62 30.43
CA ASN A 237 -0.83 -30.99 29.34
C ASN A 237 0.02 -30.97 28.06
N ARG A 238 -0.05 -32.02 27.24
CA ARG A 238 0.70 -32.10 25.96
C ARG A 238 -0.01 -31.47 24.80
N GLU A 239 -1.29 -31.18 24.95
CA GLU A 239 -2.12 -30.44 24.01
C GLU A 239 -2.98 -29.44 24.78
N PHE A 240 -2.93 -28.17 24.37
CA PHE A 240 -3.63 -27.07 25.05
C PHE A 240 -3.86 -25.91 24.08
N THR A 241 -4.83 -25.05 24.41
CA THR A 241 -5.15 -23.86 23.64
C THR A 241 -4.89 -22.60 24.48
N ILE A 242 -4.07 -21.68 23.95
CA ILE A 242 -3.88 -20.34 24.49
C ILE A 242 -4.78 -19.36 23.74
N ALA A 243 -5.49 -18.50 24.47
CA ALA A 243 -6.32 -17.43 23.93
C ALA A 243 -5.75 -16.07 24.35
N ILE A 244 -5.66 -15.15 23.38
CA ILE A 244 -5.30 -13.75 23.57
C ILE A 244 -6.49 -12.92 23.11
N SER A 245 -7.16 -12.25 24.02
CA SER A 245 -8.39 -11.49 23.77
C SER A 245 -8.18 -10.00 24.03
N PHE A 246 -8.99 -9.17 23.41
CA PHE A 246 -8.97 -7.73 23.56
C PHE A 246 -10.36 -7.19 23.92
N GLY A 247 -10.39 -6.02 24.59
CA GLY A 247 -11.63 -5.34 24.91
C GLY A 247 -11.40 -3.96 25.52
N ASP A 248 -12.46 -3.15 25.53
CA ASP A 248 -12.50 -1.85 26.19
C ASP A 248 -12.80 -2.04 27.68
N GLY A 249 -11.77 -2.46 28.43
CA GLY A 249 -11.82 -2.77 29.86
C GLY A 249 -11.74 -4.27 30.17
N ASN A 250 -11.38 -4.55 31.44
CA ASN A 250 -11.05 -5.90 31.92
C ASN A 250 -12.18 -6.92 31.78
N HIS A 251 -13.43 -6.50 32.04
CA HIS A 251 -14.56 -7.44 31.94
C HIS A 251 -14.79 -7.96 30.54
N ALA A 252 -14.68 -7.07 29.52
CA ALA A 252 -14.87 -7.45 28.13
C ALA A 252 -13.78 -8.43 27.67
N ALA A 253 -12.51 -8.09 27.86
CA ALA A 253 -11.39 -8.94 27.47
C ALA A 253 -11.45 -10.33 28.11
N VAL A 254 -11.66 -10.37 29.45
CA VAL A 254 -11.69 -11.65 30.17
C VAL A 254 -12.94 -12.49 29.82
N ALA A 255 -14.12 -11.86 29.73
CA ALA A 255 -15.33 -12.60 29.39
C ALA A 255 -15.21 -13.26 28.00
N GLN A 256 -14.69 -12.54 27.00
CA GLN A 256 -14.44 -13.07 25.66
C GLN A 256 -13.41 -14.21 25.67
N MET A 257 -12.29 -14.04 26.39
CA MET A 257 -11.29 -15.10 26.55
C MET A 257 -11.90 -16.36 27.13
N MET A 258 -12.59 -16.25 28.27
CA MET A 258 -13.17 -17.41 28.97
C MET A 258 -14.29 -18.06 28.15
N GLN A 259 -15.11 -17.30 27.45
CA GLN A 259 -16.14 -17.80 26.56
C GLN A 259 -15.51 -18.58 25.39
N THR A 260 -14.47 -18.04 24.76
CA THR A 260 -13.76 -18.72 23.65
C THR A 260 -13.10 -20.01 24.15
N LEU A 261 -12.38 -19.99 25.27
CA LEU A 261 -11.74 -21.17 25.86
C LEU A 261 -12.72 -22.24 26.37
N SER A 262 -14.01 -21.91 26.54
CA SER A 262 -15.04 -22.88 26.91
C SER A 262 -15.54 -23.74 25.73
N THR A 263 -15.15 -23.39 24.52
CA THR A 263 -15.46 -24.14 23.29
C THR A 263 -14.20 -24.86 22.80
N PRO A 264 -14.26 -26.14 22.41
CA PRO A 264 -13.11 -26.85 21.87
C PRO A 264 -12.50 -26.15 20.64
N TYR A 265 -11.16 -26.18 20.53
CA TYR A 265 -10.43 -25.54 19.41
C TYR A 265 -10.92 -26.00 18.04
N ASP A 266 -11.16 -27.30 17.86
CA ASP A 266 -11.62 -27.87 16.59
C ASP A 266 -12.95 -27.25 16.11
N GLU A 267 -13.84 -26.87 17.02
CA GLU A 267 -15.09 -26.19 16.65
C GLU A 267 -14.82 -24.78 16.13
N HIS A 268 -13.89 -24.05 16.75
CA HIS A 268 -13.48 -22.74 16.27
C HIS A 268 -12.81 -22.83 14.90
N GLN A 269 -11.91 -23.79 14.72
CA GLN A 269 -11.20 -24.02 13.47
C GLN A 269 -12.19 -24.37 12.34
N ASN A 270 -13.12 -25.30 12.58
CA ASN A 270 -14.14 -25.67 11.60
C ASN A 270 -15.02 -24.48 11.20
N ARG A 271 -15.43 -23.65 12.16
CA ARG A 271 -16.19 -22.42 11.87
C ARG A 271 -15.38 -21.39 11.10
N PHE A 272 -14.10 -21.22 11.45
CA PHE A 272 -13.17 -20.32 10.75
C PHE A 272 -13.02 -20.73 9.28
N LEU A 273 -12.66 -21.99 9.01
CA LEU A 273 -12.51 -22.51 7.66
C LEU A 273 -13.81 -22.39 6.85
N LEU A 274 -14.94 -22.73 7.48
CA LEU A 274 -16.26 -22.64 6.84
C LEU A 274 -16.66 -21.22 6.46
N GLN A 275 -16.33 -20.20 7.25
CA GLN A 275 -16.60 -18.81 6.92
C GLN A 275 -15.84 -18.38 5.65
N TRP A 276 -14.56 -18.72 5.54
CA TRP A 276 -13.75 -18.43 4.37
C TRP A 276 -14.24 -19.16 3.12
N THR A 277 -14.52 -20.45 3.22
CA THR A 277 -15.02 -21.26 2.11
C THR A 277 -16.39 -20.76 1.63
N ARG A 278 -17.32 -20.48 2.53
CA ARG A 278 -18.67 -19.96 2.19
C ARG A 278 -18.66 -18.54 1.59
N SER A 279 -17.61 -17.79 1.79
CA SER A 279 -17.42 -16.48 1.15
C SER A 279 -17.27 -16.59 -0.38
N ILE A 280 -16.99 -17.78 -0.89
CA ILE A 280 -16.71 -18.03 -2.32
C ILE A 280 -18.01 -18.48 -3.02
N SER A 281 -18.64 -17.55 -3.77
CA SER A 281 -19.81 -17.86 -4.61
C SER A 281 -19.41 -18.71 -5.83
N PRO A 282 -20.36 -19.42 -6.50
CA PRO A 282 -20.04 -20.17 -7.72
C PRO A 282 -19.41 -19.35 -8.83
N GLN A 283 -19.78 -18.07 -8.99
CA GLN A 283 -19.19 -17.17 -9.96
C GLN A 283 -17.73 -16.83 -9.61
N ARG A 284 -17.44 -16.72 -8.31
CA ARG A 284 -16.07 -16.50 -7.80
C ARG A 284 -15.19 -17.75 -7.99
N VAL A 285 -15.74 -18.93 -7.79
CA VAL A 285 -15.04 -20.22 -8.07
C VAL A 285 -14.55 -20.22 -9.52
N SER A 286 -15.41 -19.85 -10.48
CA SER A 286 -15.05 -19.81 -11.89
C SER A 286 -13.97 -18.74 -12.18
N ALA A 287 -14.08 -17.56 -11.59
CA ALA A 287 -13.09 -16.49 -11.77
C ALA A 287 -11.72 -16.88 -11.17
N ILE A 288 -11.71 -17.42 -9.95
CA ILE A 288 -10.50 -17.91 -9.28
C ILE A 288 -9.85 -19.04 -10.08
N ALA A 289 -10.63 -20.05 -10.51
CA ALA A 289 -10.12 -21.16 -11.31
C ALA A 289 -9.49 -20.68 -12.64
N LYS A 290 -10.11 -19.70 -13.32
CA LYS A 290 -9.57 -19.11 -14.53
C LYS A 290 -8.21 -18.43 -14.29
N VAL A 291 -8.07 -17.68 -13.21
CA VAL A 291 -6.83 -16.97 -12.86
C VAL A 291 -5.74 -17.94 -12.39
N SER A 292 -6.12 -18.98 -11.63
CA SER A 292 -5.19 -19.98 -11.08
C SER A 292 -4.42 -20.75 -12.16
N VAL A 293 -5.03 -20.99 -13.33
CA VAL A 293 -4.39 -21.71 -14.45
C VAL A 293 -3.21 -20.92 -15.05
N ALA A 294 -3.16 -19.60 -14.87
CA ALA A 294 -2.08 -18.76 -15.37
C ALA A 294 -0.86 -18.73 -14.42
N ALA A 295 -0.97 -19.25 -13.20
CA ALA A 295 0.14 -19.36 -12.26
C ALA A 295 1.07 -20.52 -12.63
N GLU A 296 2.37 -20.35 -12.40
CA GLU A 296 3.40 -21.34 -12.69
C GLU A 296 3.67 -22.26 -11.47
N ASP A 297 3.24 -21.86 -10.25
CA ASP A 297 3.34 -22.62 -8.99
C ASP A 297 2.11 -23.51 -8.68
N GLY A 298 1.24 -23.75 -9.67
CA GLY A 298 -0.01 -24.47 -9.50
C GLY A 298 -1.12 -23.69 -8.81
N GLY A 299 -0.98 -22.37 -8.69
CA GLY A 299 -1.96 -21.45 -8.11
C GLY A 299 -1.82 -21.26 -6.59
N ARG A 300 -0.76 -21.77 -5.97
CA ARG A 300 -0.52 -21.60 -4.52
C ARG A 300 -0.45 -20.12 -4.13
N LEU A 301 0.46 -19.36 -4.75
CA LEU A 301 0.62 -17.93 -4.44
C LEU A 301 -0.63 -17.13 -4.80
N MET A 302 -1.36 -17.52 -5.84
CA MET A 302 -2.63 -16.89 -6.22
C MET A 302 -3.67 -16.96 -5.09
N HIS A 303 -3.87 -18.13 -4.49
CA HIS A 303 -4.79 -18.28 -3.36
C HIS A 303 -4.33 -17.51 -2.13
N ILE A 304 -3.04 -17.55 -1.82
CA ILE A 304 -2.46 -16.77 -0.70
C ILE A 304 -2.65 -15.28 -0.94
N SER A 305 -2.30 -14.78 -2.13
CA SER A 305 -2.45 -13.36 -2.48
C SER A 305 -3.89 -12.88 -2.36
N HIS A 306 -4.86 -13.70 -2.82
CA HIS A 306 -6.28 -13.38 -2.66
C HIS A 306 -6.68 -13.26 -1.18
N ASN A 307 -6.22 -14.19 -0.33
CA ASN A 307 -6.49 -14.15 1.11
C ASN A 307 -5.77 -12.97 1.79
N VAL A 308 -4.54 -12.64 1.38
CA VAL A 308 -3.79 -11.48 1.88
C VAL A 308 -4.55 -10.19 1.59
N LEU A 309 -5.04 -9.98 0.36
CA LEU A 309 -5.83 -8.79 0.04
C LEU A 309 -7.06 -8.67 0.93
N LEU A 310 -7.82 -9.77 1.10
CA LEU A 310 -9.02 -9.77 1.95
C LEU A 310 -8.71 -9.58 3.44
N ALA A 311 -7.56 -10.12 3.91
CA ALA A 311 -7.14 -9.96 5.30
C ALA A 311 -6.69 -8.53 5.62
N HIS A 312 -6.38 -7.69 4.63
CA HIS A 312 -6.01 -6.29 4.84
C HIS A 312 -7.21 -5.33 4.76
N GLU A 313 -8.44 -5.83 4.56
CA GLU A 313 -9.66 -5.03 4.70
C GLU A 313 -9.99 -4.81 6.17
N ASP A 314 -10.27 -3.57 6.58
CA ASP A 314 -10.79 -3.27 7.92
C ASP A 314 -12.25 -3.70 8.06
N LYS A 315 -12.64 -4.08 9.28
CA LYS A 315 -14.00 -4.60 9.57
C LYS A 315 -14.94 -3.55 10.16
N THR A 316 -14.41 -2.46 10.66
CA THR A 316 -15.18 -1.30 11.14
C THR A 316 -15.42 -0.32 9.99
N TYR A 317 -14.38 -0.04 9.23
CA TYR A 317 -14.39 0.82 8.05
C TYR A 317 -14.34 -0.05 6.79
N SER A 318 -15.43 -0.77 6.51
CA SER A 318 -15.52 -1.71 5.40
C SER A 318 -15.13 -1.06 4.08
N GLY A 319 -14.23 -1.69 3.35
CA GLY A 319 -13.65 -1.17 2.11
C GLY A 319 -12.35 -0.39 2.30
N ALA A 320 -11.93 -0.07 3.53
CA ALA A 320 -10.62 0.48 3.82
C ALA A 320 -9.56 -0.63 3.79
N PHE A 321 -8.46 -0.42 3.08
CA PHE A 321 -7.32 -1.34 3.00
C PHE A 321 -6.04 -0.61 3.37
N ILE A 322 -5.28 -1.16 4.32
CA ILE A 322 -3.94 -0.65 4.63
C ILE A 322 -2.90 -1.22 3.66
N ALA A 323 -1.76 -0.53 3.50
CA ALA A 323 -0.70 -0.93 2.58
C ALA A 323 0.03 -2.20 3.04
N SER A 324 0.19 -2.40 4.34
CA SER A 324 0.80 -3.60 4.93
C SER A 324 0.49 -3.75 6.41
N ALA A 325 0.29 -4.99 6.86
CA ALA A 325 0.25 -5.35 8.27
C ALA A 325 1.67 -5.66 8.83
N SER A 326 2.70 -5.02 8.32
CA SER A 326 4.06 -5.11 8.84
C SER A 326 4.65 -3.72 9.09
N ILE A 327 5.69 -3.66 9.92
CA ILE A 327 6.46 -2.45 10.20
C ILE A 327 7.82 -2.59 9.51
N PRO A 328 8.09 -1.85 8.40
CA PRO A 328 9.36 -1.94 7.70
C PRO A 328 10.54 -1.73 8.65
N TRP A 329 11.51 -2.61 8.61
CA TRP A 329 12.67 -2.62 9.52
C TRP A 329 12.29 -2.58 11.00
N GLY A 330 11.18 -3.21 11.38
CA GLY A 330 10.56 -3.10 12.71
C GLY A 330 11.51 -3.42 13.87
N ALA A 331 12.41 -4.41 13.72
CA ALA A 331 13.39 -4.73 14.74
C ALA A 331 14.34 -3.57 15.11
N SER A 332 14.49 -2.55 14.24
CA SER A 332 15.26 -1.32 14.47
C SER A 332 14.38 -0.11 14.84
N LYS A 333 13.05 -0.24 14.81
CA LYS A 333 12.08 0.84 15.04
C LYS A 333 11.49 0.79 16.44
N GLY A 334 11.28 1.96 17.03
CA GLY A 334 10.63 2.11 18.35
C GLY A 334 9.23 2.72 18.23
N ASP A 335 8.66 3.14 19.38
CA ASP A 335 7.30 3.69 19.50
C ASP A 335 7.05 5.00 18.72
N VAL A 336 8.10 5.67 18.26
CA VAL A 336 7.99 6.94 17.51
C VAL A 336 7.53 6.73 16.04
N ASP A 337 7.61 5.52 15.53
CA ASP A 337 7.22 5.19 14.16
C ASP A 337 5.85 4.50 14.13
N LEU A 338 4.81 5.24 14.52
CA LEU A 338 3.45 4.73 14.67
C LEU A 338 2.70 4.56 13.34
N GLY A 339 3.04 5.36 12.31
CA GLY A 339 2.37 5.31 11.01
C GLY A 339 2.74 4.07 10.23
N GLY A 340 4.02 3.92 9.93
CA GLY A 340 4.52 2.80 9.14
C GLY A 340 3.69 2.60 7.88
N TYR A 341 3.36 1.34 7.57
CA TYR A 341 2.49 0.95 6.46
C TYR A 341 1.05 0.62 6.91
N HIS A 342 0.69 0.92 8.16
CA HIS A 342 -0.67 0.74 8.71
C HIS A 342 -1.63 1.86 8.28
N LEU A 343 -1.38 2.48 7.14
CA LEU A 343 -2.13 3.61 6.59
C LEU A 343 -2.78 3.20 5.28
N VAL A 344 -3.77 3.98 4.87
CA VAL A 344 -4.39 3.88 3.56
C VAL A 344 -3.71 4.86 2.61
N TRP A 345 -3.17 4.36 1.49
CA TRP A 345 -2.85 5.13 0.29
C TRP A 345 -3.94 4.87 -0.72
N THR A 346 -4.49 5.93 -1.30
CA THR A 346 -5.56 5.79 -2.30
C THR A 346 -5.11 4.98 -3.50
N ARG A 347 -3.88 5.14 -3.94
CA ARG A 347 -3.26 4.34 -5.01
C ARG A 347 -3.27 2.85 -4.70
N ASP A 348 -2.66 2.44 -3.58
CA ASP A 348 -2.55 1.05 -3.15
C ASP A 348 -3.92 0.40 -2.96
N MET A 349 -4.84 1.15 -2.36
CA MET A 349 -6.21 0.71 -2.14
C MET A 349 -6.96 0.46 -3.45
N VAL A 350 -6.83 1.33 -4.46
CA VAL A 350 -7.46 1.13 -5.76
C VAL A 350 -6.82 -0.03 -6.52
N GLN A 351 -5.50 -0.22 -6.43
CA GLN A 351 -4.85 -1.39 -7.01
C GLN A 351 -5.37 -2.69 -6.37
N THR A 352 -5.53 -2.70 -5.04
CA THR A 352 -6.11 -3.82 -4.29
C THR A 352 -7.56 -4.10 -4.70
N ALA A 353 -8.41 -3.08 -4.75
CA ALA A 353 -9.81 -3.20 -5.18
C ALA A 353 -9.91 -3.72 -6.63
N THR A 354 -9.03 -3.25 -7.52
CA THR A 354 -9.00 -3.69 -8.92
C THR A 354 -8.54 -5.16 -9.04
N ALA A 355 -7.59 -5.61 -8.23
CA ALA A 355 -7.17 -7.01 -8.18
C ALA A 355 -8.26 -7.92 -7.62
N LEU A 356 -8.98 -7.49 -6.61
CA LEU A 356 -10.15 -8.21 -6.10
C LEU A 356 -11.27 -8.27 -7.15
N LEU A 357 -11.47 -7.22 -7.93
CA LEU A 357 -12.37 -7.24 -9.09
C LEU A 357 -11.91 -8.25 -10.14
N ALA A 358 -10.60 -8.34 -10.43
CA ALA A 358 -10.02 -9.30 -11.36
C ALA A 358 -10.28 -10.77 -10.94
N THR A 359 -10.38 -11.03 -9.63
CA THR A 359 -10.70 -12.34 -9.05
C THR A 359 -12.19 -12.54 -8.72
N GLY A 360 -13.07 -11.65 -9.23
CA GLY A 360 -14.54 -11.80 -9.12
C GLY A 360 -15.16 -11.24 -7.85
N ARG A 361 -14.47 -10.37 -7.13
CA ARG A 361 -14.93 -9.70 -5.90
C ARG A 361 -15.44 -8.27 -6.17
N ALA A 362 -16.43 -8.12 -7.05
CA ALA A 362 -17.02 -6.82 -7.36
C ALA A 362 -17.66 -6.15 -6.12
N ASP A 363 -18.21 -6.92 -5.21
CA ASP A 363 -18.78 -6.45 -3.94
C ASP A 363 -17.73 -5.79 -3.03
N THR A 364 -16.53 -6.36 -2.96
CA THR A 364 -15.43 -5.79 -2.16
C THR A 364 -14.85 -4.54 -2.84
N ALA A 365 -14.67 -4.57 -4.16
CA ALA A 365 -14.28 -3.39 -4.93
C ALA A 365 -15.30 -2.24 -4.81
N MET A 366 -16.60 -2.57 -4.73
CA MET A 366 -17.66 -1.59 -4.50
C MET A 366 -17.58 -0.97 -3.09
N ARG A 367 -17.31 -1.77 -2.04
CA ARG A 367 -17.08 -1.22 -0.69
C ARG A 367 -15.91 -0.26 -0.67
N ALA A 368 -14.80 -0.60 -1.38
CA ALA A 368 -13.66 0.29 -1.50
C ALA A 368 -14.03 1.63 -2.17
N LEU A 369 -14.82 1.60 -3.25
CA LEU A 369 -15.29 2.82 -3.90
C LEU A 369 -16.18 3.67 -2.98
N VAL A 370 -17.07 3.04 -2.22
CA VAL A 370 -17.94 3.75 -1.24
C VAL A 370 -17.09 4.39 -0.15
N TYR A 371 -16.11 3.66 0.39
CA TYR A 371 -15.17 4.22 1.38
C TYR A 371 -14.42 5.43 0.84
N LEU A 372 -13.88 5.37 -0.38
CA LEU A 372 -13.23 6.50 -1.05
C LEU A 372 -14.19 7.68 -1.25
N ALA A 373 -15.45 7.43 -1.62
CA ALA A 373 -16.44 8.49 -1.75
C ALA A 373 -16.75 9.19 -0.41
N CYS A 374 -16.67 8.46 0.71
CA CYS A 374 -16.84 9.01 2.06
C CYS A 374 -15.61 9.79 2.57
N THR A 375 -14.41 9.44 2.10
CA THR A 375 -13.15 10.08 2.53
C THR A 375 -12.65 11.17 1.56
N GLN A 376 -13.27 11.31 0.38
CA GLN A 376 -12.95 12.36 -0.58
C GLN A 376 -13.13 13.75 0.03
N ARG A 377 -12.11 14.60 -0.11
CA ARG A 377 -12.18 16.01 0.31
C ARG A 377 -13.19 16.78 -0.55
N THR A 378 -13.67 17.91 -0.02
CA THR A 378 -14.67 18.77 -0.70
C THR A 378 -14.18 19.34 -2.03
N ASP A 379 -12.86 19.49 -2.20
CA ASP A 379 -12.24 19.94 -3.44
C ASP A 379 -12.02 18.81 -4.47
N GLY A 380 -12.34 17.58 -4.11
CA GLY A 380 -12.19 16.39 -4.94
C GLY A 380 -10.90 15.61 -4.74
N SER A 381 -9.96 16.10 -3.92
CA SER A 381 -8.67 15.46 -3.67
C SER A 381 -8.73 14.39 -2.58
N PHE A 382 -7.60 13.70 -2.44
CA PHE A 382 -7.25 12.84 -1.31
C PHE A 382 -5.92 13.31 -0.70
N PRO A 383 -5.67 13.11 0.61
CA PRO A 383 -4.34 13.29 1.17
C PRO A 383 -3.40 12.19 0.66
N GLN A 384 -2.09 12.40 0.76
CA GLN A 384 -1.07 11.41 0.39
C GLN A 384 -1.33 10.05 1.06
N ASN A 385 -1.62 10.04 2.36
CA ASN A 385 -2.11 8.88 3.09
C ASN A 385 -2.93 9.31 4.31
N PHE A 386 -3.65 8.37 4.88
CA PHE A 386 -4.55 8.64 6.00
C PHE A 386 -4.82 7.37 6.83
N TRP A 387 -5.17 7.58 8.10
CA TRP A 387 -5.68 6.52 8.95
C TRP A 387 -6.98 5.97 8.40
N ILE A 388 -7.35 4.76 8.77
CA ILE A 388 -8.55 4.10 8.24
C ILE A 388 -9.86 4.84 8.59
N ASP A 389 -9.86 5.74 9.57
CA ASP A 389 -11.00 6.64 9.87
C ASP A 389 -11.08 7.86 8.94
N GLY A 390 -10.17 7.98 7.98
CA GLY A 390 -10.08 9.09 7.03
C GLY A 390 -9.25 10.29 7.51
N THR A 391 -8.71 10.25 8.74
CA THR A 391 -7.84 11.33 9.25
C THR A 391 -6.51 11.36 8.51
N PRO A 392 -6.14 12.48 7.86
CA PRO A 392 -4.87 12.59 7.14
C PRO A 392 -3.66 12.37 8.03
N TYR A 393 -2.67 11.62 7.54
CA TYR A 393 -1.37 11.48 8.19
C TYR A 393 -0.33 12.38 7.49
N TRP A 394 -0.11 12.18 6.18
CA TRP A 394 0.61 13.13 5.33
C TRP A 394 -0.33 13.81 4.35
N THR A 395 -0.05 15.08 4.05
CA THR A 395 -0.98 15.94 3.31
C THR A 395 -0.53 16.29 1.89
N GLY A 396 0.56 15.70 1.40
CA GLY A 396 1.02 15.84 0.02
C GLY A 396 -0.09 15.48 -0.98
N ILE A 397 -0.05 16.08 -2.16
CA ILE A 397 -1.03 15.84 -3.23
C ILE A 397 -0.36 15.07 -4.36
N GLN A 398 -0.97 13.93 -4.69
CA GLN A 398 -0.59 13.09 -5.82
C GLN A 398 -1.76 13.00 -6.79
N LEU A 399 -1.55 13.42 -8.04
CA LEU A 399 -2.65 13.46 -9.02
C LEU A 399 -3.10 12.06 -9.46
N ASP A 400 -2.22 11.05 -9.40
CA ASP A 400 -2.58 9.65 -9.66
C ASP A 400 -3.56 9.12 -8.60
N GLU A 401 -3.40 9.50 -7.33
CA GLU A 401 -4.34 9.14 -6.26
C GLU A 401 -5.74 9.75 -6.42
N VAL A 402 -5.85 10.86 -7.15
CA VAL A 402 -7.14 11.44 -7.54
C VAL A 402 -7.70 10.76 -8.80
N ALA A 403 -6.82 10.32 -9.70
CA ALA A 403 -7.18 9.69 -10.96
C ALA A 403 -7.69 8.24 -10.80
N PHE A 404 -7.00 7.42 -10.00
CA PHE A 404 -7.32 6.00 -9.83
C PHE A 404 -8.76 5.72 -9.32
N PRO A 405 -9.33 6.47 -8.37
CA PRO A 405 -10.72 6.30 -7.97
C PRO A 405 -11.73 6.49 -9.10
N ILE A 406 -11.48 7.41 -10.03
CA ILE A 406 -12.31 7.59 -11.24
C ILE A 406 -12.25 6.34 -12.12
N MET A 407 -11.06 5.77 -12.30
CA MET A 407 -10.87 4.57 -13.11
C MET A 407 -11.56 3.35 -12.46
N LEU A 408 -11.51 3.21 -11.13
CA LEU A 408 -12.22 2.16 -10.40
C LEU A 408 -13.75 2.32 -10.55
N ALA A 409 -14.26 3.54 -10.39
CA ALA A 409 -15.68 3.85 -10.55
C ALA A 409 -16.15 3.51 -11.98
N TRP A 410 -15.37 3.86 -13.00
CA TRP A 410 -15.65 3.52 -14.39
C TRP A 410 -15.69 2.00 -14.62
N ARG A 411 -14.73 1.23 -14.07
CA ARG A 411 -14.70 -0.23 -14.19
C ARG A 411 -15.93 -0.88 -13.56
N LEU A 412 -16.29 -0.47 -12.35
CA LEU A 412 -17.47 -0.98 -11.66
C LEU A 412 -18.76 -0.63 -12.41
N TRP A 413 -18.84 0.59 -12.97
CA TRP A 413 -19.98 0.98 -13.82
C TRP A 413 -20.10 0.09 -15.06
N LYS A 414 -18.99 -0.18 -15.76
CA LYS A 414 -18.98 -0.99 -16.99
C LYS A 414 -19.40 -2.44 -16.79
N ILE A 415 -19.31 -2.98 -15.59
CA ILE A 415 -19.74 -4.35 -15.25
C ILE A 415 -21.08 -4.39 -14.51
N ASP A 416 -21.79 -3.25 -14.43
CA ASP A 416 -23.04 -3.10 -13.64
C ASP A 416 -22.86 -3.43 -12.15
N GLY A 417 -21.67 -3.13 -11.60
CA GLY A 417 -21.28 -3.44 -10.22
C GLY A 417 -21.62 -2.37 -9.20
N LEU A 418 -22.28 -1.27 -9.59
CA LEU A 418 -22.56 -0.11 -8.72
C LEU A 418 -23.86 -0.22 -7.93
N GLY A 419 -24.80 -1.09 -8.34
CA GLY A 419 -26.15 -1.08 -7.78
C GLY A 419 -26.82 0.29 -7.91
N GLU A 420 -27.38 0.78 -6.81
CA GLU A 420 -28.06 2.11 -6.75
C GLU A 420 -27.09 3.28 -6.43
N PHE A 421 -25.78 3.03 -6.32
CA PHE A 421 -24.83 4.08 -5.94
C PHE A 421 -24.53 5.01 -7.11
N ASP A 422 -24.86 6.30 -6.95
CA ASP A 422 -24.55 7.33 -7.94
C ASP A 422 -23.12 7.82 -7.80
N ILE A 423 -22.26 7.39 -8.72
CA ILE A 423 -20.86 7.77 -8.77
C ILE A 423 -20.61 9.17 -9.33
N PHE A 424 -21.60 9.78 -10.01
CA PHE A 424 -21.36 10.99 -10.80
C PHE A 424 -20.84 12.17 -9.96
N PRO A 425 -21.45 12.51 -8.78
CA PRO A 425 -20.94 13.60 -7.96
C PRO A 425 -19.51 13.38 -7.44
N PHE A 426 -19.14 12.14 -7.20
CA PHE A 426 -17.79 11.73 -6.77
C PHE A 426 -16.77 11.92 -7.91
N VAL A 427 -17.10 11.39 -9.08
CA VAL A 427 -16.23 11.48 -10.29
C VAL A 427 -16.10 12.92 -10.75
N GLU A 428 -17.17 13.69 -10.73
CA GLU A 428 -17.18 15.10 -11.13
C GLU A 428 -16.21 15.93 -10.27
N ARG A 429 -16.24 15.77 -8.93
CA ARG A 429 -15.31 16.50 -8.05
C ARG A 429 -13.85 16.11 -8.28
N ALA A 430 -13.57 14.80 -8.44
CA ALA A 430 -12.21 14.32 -8.71
C ALA A 430 -11.70 14.82 -10.08
N ALA A 431 -12.51 14.72 -11.15
CA ALA A 431 -12.15 15.21 -12.46
C ALA A 431 -11.90 16.74 -12.47
N ALA A 432 -12.69 17.46 -11.71
CA ALA A 432 -12.53 18.87 -11.49
C ALA A 432 -11.19 19.23 -10.83
N PHE A 433 -10.79 18.44 -9.83
CA PHE A 433 -9.47 18.61 -9.20
C PHE A 433 -8.36 18.37 -10.22
N LEU A 434 -8.45 17.29 -11.00
CA LEU A 434 -7.46 16.97 -12.03
C LEU A 434 -7.31 18.09 -13.05
N VAL A 435 -8.41 18.62 -13.61
CA VAL A 435 -8.37 19.75 -14.55
C VAL A 435 -7.73 20.99 -13.95
N ARG A 436 -7.93 21.23 -12.66
CA ARG A 436 -7.39 22.41 -11.96
C ARG A 436 -5.89 22.34 -11.72
N TYR A 437 -5.33 21.16 -11.48
CA TYR A 437 -3.96 21.01 -11.00
C TYR A 437 -3.03 20.31 -11.99
N ALA A 438 -3.54 19.44 -12.88
CA ALA A 438 -2.72 18.84 -13.91
C ALA A 438 -2.24 19.90 -14.92
N PRO A 439 -1.08 19.68 -15.55
CA PRO A 439 -0.29 18.44 -15.63
C PRO A 439 0.81 18.29 -14.56
N VAL A 440 1.02 19.29 -13.68
CA VAL A 440 2.11 19.27 -12.69
C VAL A 440 1.61 18.65 -11.39
N THR A 441 2.17 17.52 -10.98
CA THR A 441 1.90 16.93 -9.67
C THR A 441 2.82 17.48 -8.60
N GLN A 442 2.35 17.58 -7.35
CA GLN A 442 3.20 17.96 -6.22
C GLN A 442 4.16 16.83 -5.84
N GLN A 443 3.70 15.58 -5.95
CA GLN A 443 4.49 14.38 -5.76
C GLN A 443 4.08 13.38 -6.83
N GLU A 444 5.04 12.65 -7.39
CA GLU A 444 4.78 11.52 -8.28
C GLU A 444 4.59 10.22 -7.46
N ARG A 445 4.37 9.09 -8.11
CA ARG A 445 4.02 7.81 -7.47
C ARG A 445 5.02 7.32 -6.40
N TRP A 446 6.25 7.83 -6.38
CA TRP A 446 7.25 7.52 -5.35
C TRP A 446 7.28 8.52 -4.19
N GLU A 447 6.37 9.51 -4.20
CA GLU A 447 6.08 10.44 -3.09
C GLU A 447 7.18 11.45 -2.79
N GLU A 448 8.05 11.74 -3.76
CA GLU A 448 9.27 12.49 -3.50
C GLU A 448 9.36 13.83 -4.24
N THR A 449 8.99 13.86 -5.52
CA THR A 449 9.39 14.95 -6.42
C THR A 449 8.19 15.56 -7.14
N ALA A 450 8.17 16.91 -7.25
CA ALA A 450 7.18 17.63 -8.03
C ALA A 450 7.57 17.74 -9.50
N GLY A 451 6.57 17.70 -10.40
CA GLY A 451 6.80 17.92 -11.83
C GLY A 451 5.86 17.17 -12.75
N TYR A 452 6.34 16.96 -13.97
CA TYR A 452 5.66 16.24 -15.04
C TYR A 452 6.14 14.78 -15.07
N SER A 453 5.35 13.86 -14.54
CA SER A 453 5.67 12.44 -14.49
C SER A 453 4.87 11.67 -15.54
N PRO A 454 5.50 10.82 -16.36
CA PRO A 454 4.78 10.03 -17.38
C PRO A 454 3.74 9.08 -16.76
N SER A 455 4.02 8.48 -15.60
CA SER A 455 3.06 7.61 -14.89
C SER A 455 1.84 8.39 -14.38
N THR A 456 2.08 9.52 -13.72
CA THR A 456 0.99 10.38 -13.23
C THR A 456 0.12 10.89 -14.39
N LEU A 457 0.74 11.34 -15.49
CA LEU A 457 0.00 11.82 -16.65
C LEU A 457 -0.78 10.70 -17.36
N ALA A 458 -0.26 9.46 -17.37
CA ALA A 458 -0.99 8.30 -17.87
C ALA A 458 -2.29 8.07 -17.08
N ALA A 459 -2.22 8.14 -15.76
CA ALA A 459 -3.39 8.01 -14.88
C ALA A 459 -4.38 9.16 -15.09
N VAL A 460 -3.90 10.41 -15.15
CA VAL A 460 -4.74 11.61 -15.35
C VAL A 460 -5.48 11.56 -16.69
N ILE A 461 -4.78 11.31 -17.80
CA ILE A 461 -5.39 11.18 -19.14
C ILE A 461 -6.49 10.12 -19.10
N SER A 462 -6.17 8.93 -18.55
CA SER A 462 -7.11 7.82 -18.48
C SER A 462 -8.35 8.14 -17.66
N ALA A 463 -8.15 8.77 -16.50
CA ALA A 463 -9.23 9.17 -15.61
C ALA A 463 -10.16 10.22 -16.25
N LEU A 464 -9.60 11.22 -16.94
CA LEU A 464 -10.40 12.25 -17.62
C LEU A 464 -11.25 11.67 -18.76
N VAL A 465 -10.72 10.71 -19.52
CA VAL A 465 -11.49 9.98 -20.56
C VAL A 465 -12.59 9.11 -19.93
N CYS A 466 -12.30 8.42 -18.82
CA CYS A 466 -13.31 7.68 -18.05
C CYS A 466 -14.40 8.59 -17.51
N ALA A 467 -14.03 9.74 -16.93
CA ALA A 467 -14.98 10.73 -16.41
C ALA A 467 -15.85 11.31 -17.53
N ALA A 468 -15.29 11.54 -18.72
CA ALA A 468 -16.04 12.00 -19.90
C ALA A 468 -17.07 10.97 -20.37
N ASP A 469 -16.72 9.68 -20.37
CA ASP A 469 -17.65 8.59 -20.72
C ASP A 469 -18.81 8.49 -19.71
N ILE A 470 -18.52 8.63 -18.41
CA ILE A 470 -19.54 8.70 -17.34
C ILE A 470 -20.41 9.96 -17.51
N ALA A 471 -19.83 11.13 -17.75
CA ALA A 471 -20.57 12.39 -17.93
C ALA A 471 -21.57 12.30 -19.10
N ARG A 472 -21.16 11.72 -20.23
CA ARG A 472 -22.06 11.51 -21.37
C ARG A 472 -23.22 10.58 -21.03
N SER A 473 -22.99 9.53 -20.24
CA SER A 473 -24.06 8.63 -19.80
C SER A 473 -25.12 9.33 -18.94
N ARG A 474 -24.74 10.46 -18.33
CA ARG A 474 -25.62 11.32 -17.51
C ARG A 474 -26.15 12.55 -18.28
N GLN A 475 -26.10 12.52 -19.62
CA GLN A 475 -26.52 13.62 -20.51
C GLN A 475 -25.74 14.93 -20.34
N ALA A 476 -24.59 14.92 -19.63
CA ALA A 476 -23.65 16.05 -19.50
C ALA A 476 -22.62 16.04 -20.65
N SER A 477 -23.10 16.10 -21.90
CA SER A 477 -22.26 15.94 -23.09
C SER A 477 -21.22 17.05 -23.28
N GLU A 478 -21.55 18.30 -22.89
CA GLU A 478 -20.60 19.42 -22.96
C GLU A 478 -19.45 19.24 -21.96
N LEU A 479 -19.73 18.79 -20.72
CA LEU A 479 -18.71 18.44 -19.75
C LEU A 479 -17.85 17.28 -20.27
N GLY A 480 -18.46 16.25 -20.84
CA GLY A 480 -17.74 15.13 -21.43
C GLY A 480 -16.77 15.58 -22.54
N ALA A 481 -17.20 16.43 -23.46
CA ALA A 481 -16.37 17.00 -24.52
C ALA A 481 -15.23 17.87 -23.95
N TYR A 482 -15.49 18.66 -22.90
CA TYR A 482 -14.48 19.46 -22.23
C TYR A 482 -13.38 18.60 -21.59
N LEU A 483 -13.75 17.55 -20.84
CA LEU A 483 -12.81 16.65 -20.19
C LEU A 483 -11.94 15.90 -21.21
N GLU A 484 -12.52 15.43 -22.32
CA GLU A 484 -11.75 14.81 -23.40
C GLU A 484 -10.79 15.78 -24.06
N SER A 485 -11.23 17.03 -24.32
CA SER A 485 -10.34 18.02 -24.93
C SER A 485 -9.14 18.34 -24.03
N TYR A 486 -9.34 18.29 -22.71
CA TYR A 486 -8.27 18.49 -21.74
C TYR A 486 -7.31 17.28 -21.71
N ALA A 487 -7.85 16.06 -21.74
CA ALA A 487 -7.05 14.83 -21.83
C ALA A 487 -6.21 14.80 -23.12
N ASP A 488 -6.79 15.19 -24.26
CA ASP A 488 -6.11 15.29 -25.56
C ASP A 488 -5.00 16.34 -25.55
N TRP A 489 -5.21 17.47 -24.88
CA TRP A 489 -4.19 18.48 -24.71
C TRP A 489 -3.00 17.98 -23.88
N ILE A 490 -3.24 17.26 -22.77
CA ILE A 490 -2.16 16.62 -22.00
C ILE A 490 -1.42 15.60 -22.84
N GLU A 491 -2.14 14.75 -23.59
CA GLU A 491 -1.55 13.71 -24.44
C GLU A 491 -0.69 14.30 -25.55
N ALA A 492 -1.10 15.41 -26.15
CA ALA A 492 -0.36 16.10 -27.21
C ALA A 492 0.99 16.66 -26.74
N HIS A 493 1.09 17.05 -25.47
CA HIS A 493 2.32 17.60 -24.88
C HIS A 493 3.14 16.57 -24.09
N LEU A 494 2.63 15.34 -23.95
CA LEU A 494 3.21 14.32 -23.06
C LEU A 494 4.70 14.09 -23.35
N ASP A 495 5.06 13.86 -24.61
CA ASP A 495 6.44 13.56 -24.97
C ASP A 495 7.36 14.79 -24.77
N GLU A 496 6.87 15.99 -25.06
CA GLU A 496 7.60 17.26 -24.79
C GLU A 496 7.90 17.42 -23.30
N TRP A 497 6.91 17.12 -22.45
CA TRP A 497 7.05 17.34 -21.01
C TRP A 497 7.83 16.26 -20.27
N THR A 498 7.91 15.05 -20.80
CA THR A 498 8.41 13.90 -20.03
C THR A 498 9.61 13.19 -20.62
N THR A 499 10.14 13.69 -21.75
CA THR A 499 11.28 13.07 -22.42
C THR A 499 12.50 13.97 -22.48
N THR A 500 13.66 13.37 -22.78
CA THR A 500 14.89 14.07 -23.13
C THR A 500 15.40 13.58 -24.48
N THR A 501 15.97 14.48 -25.29
CA THR A 501 16.70 14.16 -26.53
C THR A 501 18.22 14.15 -26.31
N GLU A 502 18.66 14.48 -25.09
CA GLU A 502 20.07 14.58 -24.68
C GLU A 502 20.41 13.56 -23.59
N GLY A 503 19.82 12.36 -23.67
CA GLY A 503 20.04 11.29 -22.70
C GLY A 503 21.50 10.91 -22.55
N VAL A 504 21.90 10.66 -21.29
CA VAL A 504 23.29 10.32 -20.89
C VAL A 504 23.42 8.94 -20.27
N LEU A 505 22.30 8.27 -19.99
CA LEU A 505 22.25 7.01 -19.23
C LEU A 505 22.56 5.77 -20.09
N HIS A 506 22.41 5.85 -21.41
CA HIS A 506 22.70 4.74 -22.31
C HIS A 506 23.59 5.21 -23.47
N PRO A 507 24.58 4.40 -23.92
CA PRO A 507 25.50 4.83 -24.99
C PRO A 507 24.79 5.15 -26.30
N ASP A 508 23.80 4.35 -26.69
CA ASP A 508 23.17 4.40 -28.00
C ASP A 508 21.79 5.06 -28.02
N VAL A 509 21.17 5.30 -26.85
CA VAL A 509 19.83 5.88 -26.73
C VAL A 509 19.92 7.28 -26.16
N LYS A 510 19.54 8.29 -26.94
CA LYS A 510 19.52 9.71 -26.53
C LYS A 510 18.12 10.25 -26.30
N TYR A 511 17.14 9.67 -26.96
CA TYR A 511 15.72 10.06 -26.85
C TYR A 511 14.96 9.00 -26.02
N HIS A 512 14.61 9.38 -24.80
CA HIS A 512 13.92 8.47 -23.88
C HIS A 512 13.09 9.25 -22.84
N TYR A 513 12.13 8.58 -22.20
CA TYR A 513 11.41 9.13 -21.06
C TYR A 513 12.36 9.35 -19.87
N MET A 514 12.09 10.40 -19.09
CA MET A 514 12.71 10.65 -17.78
C MET A 514 11.76 10.19 -16.67
N ARG A 515 12.26 10.00 -15.45
CA ARG A 515 11.41 9.77 -14.26
C ARG A 515 10.40 10.91 -14.10
N ILE A 516 10.89 12.14 -14.12
CA ILE A 516 10.08 13.33 -13.95
C ILE A 516 10.85 14.56 -14.48
N ARG A 517 10.16 15.47 -15.15
CA ARG A 517 10.67 16.80 -15.47
C ARG A 517 10.25 17.76 -14.37
N PRO A 518 11.17 18.45 -13.67
CA PRO A 518 10.84 19.44 -12.65
C PRO A 518 10.10 20.64 -13.26
N PRO A 519 9.28 21.36 -12.47
CA PRO A 519 8.62 22.57 -12.92
C PRO A 519 9.63 23.67 -13.25
N ALA A 520 9.33 24.49 -14.25
CA ALA A 520 10.08 25.70 -14.58
C ALA A 520 9.68 26.89 -13.68
N GLU A 521 10.48 27.96 -13.70
CA GLU A 521 10.17 29.21 -13.00
C GLU A 521 8.79 29.75 -13.44
N GLY A 522 7.94 30.03 -12.46
CA GLY A 522 6.55 30.47 -12.68
C GLY A 522 5.51 29.35 -12.72
N GLU A 523 5.92 28.09 -12.84
CA GLU A 523 5.02 26.92 -12.76
C GLU A 523 4.75 26.53 -11.28
N PRO A 524 3.62 25.83 -11.01
CA PRO A 524 3.33 25.32 -9.67
C PRO A 524 4.45 24.42 -9.13
N PHE A 525 4.73 24.52 -7.83
CA PHE A 525 5.74 23.71 -7.12
C PHE A 525 7.19 23.91 -7.57
N TYR A 526 7.49 24.98 -8.34
CA TYR A 526 8.87 25.31 -8.69
C TYR A 526 9.75 25.49 -7.44
N ASN A 527 10.90 24.82 -7.44
CA ASN A 527 11.87 24.93 -6.35
C ASN A 527 13.09 25.78 -6.74
N SER A 528 13.09 27.02 -6.30
CA SER A 528 14.17 27.98 -6.59
C SER A 528 15.51 27.67 -5.89
N GLN A 529 15.55 26.68 -4.99
CA GLN A 529 16.78 26.24 -4.33
C GLN A 529 17.59 25.25 -5.19
N LEU A 530 16.96 24.64 -6.19
CA LEU A 530 17.62 23.74 -7.12
C LEU A 530 18.07 24.47 -8.40
N PRO A 531 19.17 24.05 -9.02
CA PRO A 531 19.51 24.50 -10.36
C PRO A 531 18.36 24.17 -11.35
N PRO A 532 18.12 25.02 -12.36
CA PRO A 532 17.08 24.76 -13.37
C PRO A 532 17.27 23.36 -14.02
N GLY A 533 16.15 22.61 -14.14
CA GLY A 533 16.16 21.28 -14.73
C GLY A 533 16.71 20.16 -13.81
N CYS A 534 17.06 20.47 -12.56
CA CYS A 534 17.52 19.49 -11.59
C CYS A 534 16.38 19.03 -10.66
N ILE A 535 16.49 17.78 -10.20
CA ILE A 535 15.65 17.17 -9.17
C ILE A 535 16.50 16.78 -7.97
N HIS A 536 15.88 16.82 -6.79
CA HIS A 536 16.49 16.29 -5.56
C HIS A 536 16.07 14.84 -5.36
N VAL A 537 17.05 13.97 -5.10
CA VAL A 537 16.81 12.57 -4.73
C VAL A 537 16.97 12.42 -3.23
N ASN A 538 15.88 12.03 -2.57
CA ASN A 538 15.81 11.89 -1.12
C ASN A 538 16.53 10.62 -0.61
N ASN A 539 16.68 10.54 0.71
CA ASN A 539 17.07 9.32 1.43
C ASN A 539 18.45 8.75 1.07
N ARG A 540 19.32 9.53 0.45
CA ARG A 540 20.68 9.12 0.15
C ARG A 540 21.60 9.22 1.38
N GLU A 541 22.69 8.43 1.37
CA GLU A 541 23.66 8.45 2.47
C GLU A 541 24.28 9.85 2.63
N PRO A 542 24.55 10.29 3.88
CA PRO A 542 25.15 11.60 4.14
C PRO A 542 26.47 11.81 3.38
N GLY A 543 26.54 12.92 2.62
CA GLY A 543 27.72 13.28 1.81
C GLY A 543 27.67 12.79 0.36
N GLU A 544 26.69 11.99 -0.03
CA GLU A 544 26.48 11.65 -1.43
C GLU A 544 25.80 12.80 -2.21
N LYS A 545 25.99 12.82 -3.54
CA LYS A 545 25.26 13.73 -4.45
C LYS A 545 23.76 13.44 -4.37
N CYS A 546 22.95 14.47 -4.10
CA CYS A 546 21.50 14.37 -4.04
C CYS A 546 20.80 15.09 -5.21
N ASP A 547 21.43 16.09 -5.81
CA ASP A 547 20.85 16.89 -6.90
C ASP A 547 21.35 16.37 -8.26
N PHE A 548 20.43 16.01 -9.15
CA PHE A 548 20.71 15.44 -10.46
C PHE A 548 19.95 16.21 -11.54
N GLU A 549 20.52 16.35 -12.74
CA GLU A 549 19.73 16.77 -13.88
C GLU A 549 18.65 15.74 -14.15
N ALA A 550 17.43 16.17 -14.49
CA ALA A 550 16.31 15.26 -14.72
C ALA A 550 16.61 14.15 -15.75
N ARG A 551 17.43 14.45 -16.78
CA ARG A 551 17.88 13.50 -17.79
C ARG A 551 18.85 12.42 -17.26
N GLU A 552 19.38 12.58 -16.03
CA GLU A 552 20.22 11.60 -15.34
C GLU A 552 19.40 10.60 -14.51
N VAL A 553 18.06 10.75 -14.45
CA VAL A 553 17.21 9.90 -13.61
C VAL A 553 16.04 9.31 -14.42
N ILE A 554 15.99 7.98 -14.42
CA ILE A 554 14.95 7.20 -15.12
C ILE A 554 14.24 6.25 -14.17
N ASP A 555 12.95 6.02 -14.42
CA ASP A 555 12.14 4.92 -13.87
C ASP A 555 11.34 4.22 -15.00
N ALA A 556 10.59 3.20 -14.64
CA ALA A 556 9.73 2.48 -15.58
C ALA A 556 8.29 3.02 -15.65
N GLY A 557 8.00 4.19 -15.05
CA GLY A 557 6.65 4.74 -14.92
C GLY A 557 5.93 5.01 -16.24
N PHE A 558 6.67 5.24 -17.34
CA PHE A 558 6.10 5.41 -18.67
C PHE A 558 5.39 4.13 -19.21
N LEU A 559 5.62 2.96 -18.62
CA LEU A 559 4.92 1.73 -18.97
C LEU A 559 3.41 1.80 -18.69
N GLU A 560 2.96 2.66 -17.79
CA GLU A 560 1.54 2.91 -17.57
C GLU A 560 0.84 3.52 -18.79
N LEU A 561 1.57 4.23 -19.66
CA LEU A 561 1.04 4.68 -20.96
C LEU A 561 0.59 3.51 -21.84
N VAL A 562 1.36 2.43 -21.83
CA VAL A 562 1.01 1.20 -22.55
C VAL A 562 -0.08 0.44 -21.79
N ARG A 563 0.03 0.34 -20.47
CA ARG A 563 -0.88 -0.41 -19.59
C ARG A 563 -2.33 0.07 -19.73
N TYR A 564 -2.56 1.39 -19.74
CA TYR A 564 -3.92 1.96 -19.86
C TYR A 564 -4.40 2.14 -21.30
N GLY A 565 -3.51 2.03 -22.31
CA GLY A 565 -3.87 2.10 -23.74
C GLY A 565 -3.65 3.46 -24.39
N ILE A 566 -2.79 4.33 -23.84
CA ILE A 566 -2.42 5.63 -24.42
C ILE A 566 -1.36 5.45 -25.51
N ARG A 567 -0.41 4.56 -25.30
CA ARG A 567 0.65 4.21 -26.29
C ARG A 567 0.56 2.75 -26.66
N ARG A 568 1.07 2.43 -27.84
CA ARG A 568 1.27 1.04 -28.28
C ARG A 568 2.57 0.49 -27.69
N PRO A 569 2.64 -0.83 -27.47
CA PRO A 569 3.86 -1.44 -26.93
C PRO A 569 5.05 -1.36 -27.91
N ASP A 570 4.78 -1.28 -29.23
CA ASP A 570 5.77 -1.15 -30.29
C ASP A 570 6.14 0.32 -30.62
N ASP A 571 5.71 1.27 -29.83
CA ASP A 571 6.10 2.68 -29.98
C ASP A 571 7.63 2.81 -29.80
N PRO A 572 8.36 3.40 -30.78
CA PRO A 572 9.83 3.47 -30.71
C PRO A 572 10.35 4.13 -29.44
N LEU A 573 9.68 5.15 -28.93
CA LEU A 573 10.07 5.84 -27.72
C LEU A 573 9.92 4.95 -26.47
N ILE A 574 8.85 4.15 -26.39
CA ILE A 574 8.66 3.12 -25.34
C ILE A 574 9.79 2.09 -25.40
N VAL A 575 10.04 1.53 -26.60
CA VAL A 575 11.06 0.48 -26.81
C VAL A 575 12.47 0.99 -26.47
N ASP A 576 12.81 2.22 -26.90
CA ASP A 576 14.12 2.82 -26.61
C ASP A 576 14.26 3.16 -25.11
N SER A 577 13.22 3.66 -24.47
CA SER A 577 13.24 3.93 -23.03
C SER A 577 13.42 2.65 -22.21
N LEU A 578 12.85 1.52 -22.63
CA LEU A 578 13.06 0.23 -21.98
C LEU A 578 14.52 -0.23 -22.02
N LYS A 579 15.24 0.04 -23.11
CA LYS A 579 16.69 -0.27 -23.17
C LYS A 579 17.47 0.49 -22.08
N VAL A 580 17.08 1.75 -21.83
CA VAL A 580 17.69 2.57 -20.78
C VAL A 580 17.31 2.04 -19.39
N VAL A 581 16.05 1.69 -19.16
CA VAL A 581 15.60 1.08 -17.90
C VAL A 581 16.34 -0.23 -17.63
N ASP A 582 16.45 -1.12 -18.61
CA ASP A 582 17.13 -2.40 -18.43
C ASP A 582 18.63 -2.21 -18.17
N HIS A 583 19.25 -1.21 -18.81
CA HIS A 583 20.66 -0.88 -18.57
C HIS A 583 20.93 -0.34 -17.15
N CYS A 584 20.00 0.46 -16.60
CA CYS A 584 20.22 1.19 -15.35
C CYS A 584 19.63 0.51 -14.11
N LEU A 585 18.49 -0.20 -14.25
CA LEU A 585 17.65 -0.59 -13.12
C LEU A 585 17.48 -2.11 -12.98
N LYS A 586 17.75 -2.88 -14.04
CA LYS A 586 17.54 -4.33 -14.02
C LYS A 586 18.56 -5.02 -13.11
N ILE A 587 18.07 -5.89 -12.26
CA ILE A 587 18.84 -6.78 -11.38
C ILE A 587 18.53 -8.22 -11.76
N GLU A 588 19.57 -8.97 -12.11
CA GLU A 588 19.47 -10.41 -12.33
C GLU A 588 19.60 -11.14 -11.01
N THR A 589 18.66 -11.99 -10.68
CA THR A 589 18.65 -12.80 -9.47
C THR A 589 18.57 -14.29 -9.81
N PRO A 590 18.87 -15.20 -8.87
CA PRO A 590 18.68 -16.65 -9.09
C PRO A 590 17.23 -17.05 -9.40
N PHE A 591 16.26 -16.16 -9.13
CA PHE A 591 14.83 -16.39 -9.29
C PHE A 591 14.25 -15.73 -10.53
N GLY A 592 15.01 -14.87 -11.19
CA GLY A 592 14.62 -14.07 -12.35
C GLY A 592 14.92 -12.60 -12.20
N ASP A 593 14.51 -11.81 -13.19
CA ASP A 593 14.79 -10.38 -13.27
C ASP A 593 13.87 -9.57 -12.36
N CYS A 594 14.45 -8.57 -11.69
CA CYS A 594 13.75 -7.58 -10.88
C CYS A 594 14.29 -6.18 -11.16
N TRP A 595 13.54 -5.13 -10.88
CA TRP A 595 13.95 -3.76 -11.19
C TRP A 595 13.90 -2.88 -9.94
N ARG A 596 14.82 -1.90 -9.87
CA ARG A 596 14.78 -0.80 -8.90
C ARG A 596 13.78 0.24 -9.32
N ARG A 597 13.28 1.05 -8.36
CA ARG A 597 12.33 2.14 -8.64
C ARG A 597 12.91 3.13 -9.65
N TYR A 598 14.07 3.65 -9.37
CA TYR A 598 14.83 4.56 -10.23
C TYR A 598 16.33 4.52 -9.84
N ASN A 599 17.20 4.99 -10.72
CA ASN A 599 18.62 5.09 -10.40
C ASN A 599 18.90 6.21 -9.38
N HIS A 600 19.88 5.98 -8.52
CA HIS A 600 20.26 6.84 -7.38
C HIS A 600 19.29 6.82 -6.19
N ASP A 601 18.24 6.02 -6.22
CA ASP A 601 17.27 5.84 -5.13
C ASP A 601 17.97 5.57 -3.78
N GLY A 602 17.58 6.29 -2.73
CA GLY A 602 18.11 6.12 -1.37
C GLY A 602 17.18 5.33 -0.44
N TYR A 603 15.93 4.99 -0.86
CA TYR A 603 14.97 4.30 0.00
C TYR A 603 15.16 2.78 -0.03
N GLY A 604 15.81 2.24 1.00
CA GLY A 604 16.02 0.79 1.16
C GLY A 604 17.16 0.46 2.11
N GLN A 605 17.32 -0.83 2.36
CA GLN A 605 18.37 -1.39 3.22
C GLN A 605 19.77 -0.90 2.79
N LYS A 606 20.61 -0.53 3.75
CA LYS A 606 21.97 -0.05 3.50
C LYS A 606 22.83 -1.12 2.84
N LYS A 607 23.91 -0.70 2.18
CA LYS A 607 24.80 -1.60 1.44
C LYS A 607 25.49 -2.63 2.33
N ASP A 608 25.77 -2.29 3.57
CA ASP A 608 26.36 -3.17 4.59
C ASP A 608 25.34 -4.10 5.28
N GLY A 609 24.05 -4.02 4.88
CA GLY A 609 22.94 -4.80 5.45
C GLY A 609 22.31 -4.17 6.68
N CYS A 610 22.76 -2.99 7.12
CA CYS A 610 22.07 -2.26 8.19
C CYS A 610 20.68 -1.81 7.73
N ALA A 611 19.75 -1.72 8.68
CA ALA A 611 18.38 -1.26 8.43
C ALA A 611 18.37 0.18 7.90
N TYR A 612 17.38 0.50 7.08
CA TYR A 612 17.09 1.87 6.67
C TYR A 612 16.66 2.71 7.88
N ASP A 613 17.28 3.87 8.05
CA ASP A 613 17.07 4.79 9.18
C ASP A 613 16.79 6.24 8.73
N GLY A 614 16.34 6.43 7.50
CA GLY A 614 16.16 7.72 6.83
C GLY A 614 17.18 7.93 5.71
N SER A 615 18.19 7.06 5.62
CA SER A 615 19.13 6.99 4.51
C SER A 615 19.47 5.55 4.18
N GLY A 616 19.80 5.28 2.92
CA GLY A 616 20.14 3.94 2.46
C GLY A 616 20.37 3.84 0.96
N GLN A 617 20.01 2.69 0.41
CA GLN A 617 20.13 2.40 -1.02
C GLN A 617 18.87 1.72 -1.52
N GLY A 618 18.22 2.28 -2.56
CA GLY A 618 17.04 1.69 -3.18
C GLY A 618 17.30 0.29 -3.69
N ARG A 619 16.44 -0.65 -3.30
CA ARG A 619 16.51 -2.06 -3.68
C ARG A 619 15.52 -2.37 -4.78
N ALA A 620 15.65 -3.57 -5.37
CA ALA A 620 14.72 -4.02 -6.41
C ALA A 620 13.36 -4.41 -5.83
N TRP A 621 12.29 -4.11 -6.57
CA TRP A 621 10.90 -4.27 -6.15
C TRP A 621 10.18 -5.33 -6.98
N PRO A 622 9.64 -6.41 -6.40
CA PRO A 622 8.87 -7.43 -7.12
C PRO A 622 7.67 -6.88 -7.91
N ILE A 623 7.06 -5.79 -7.45
CA ILE A 623 5.95 -5.14 -8.17
C ILE A 623 6.37 -4.69 -9.58
N LEU A 624 7.62 -4.22 -9.74
CA LEU A 624 8.14 -3.75 -11.04
C LEU A 624 8.38 -4.92 -12.01
N THR A 625 8.65 -6.12 -11.49
CA THR A 625 8.64 -7.35 -12.30
C THR A 625 7.23 -7.62 -12.84
N GLY A 626 6.18 -7.36 -12.06
CA GLY A 626 4.78 -7.46 -12.50
C GLY A 626 4.42 -6.41 -13.54
N GLU A 627 4.80 -5.16 -13.35
CA GLU A 627 4.60 -4.08 -14.33
C GLU A 627 5.29 -4.39 -15.66
N ARG A 628 6.52 -4.91 -15.61
CA ARG A 628 7.26 -5.35 -16.80
C ARG A 628 6.55 -6.53 -17.49
N ALA A 629 6.07 -7.50 -16.74
CA ALA A 629 5.33 -8.65 -17.29
C ALA A 629 4.05 -8.23 -18.03
N HIS A 630 3.31 -7.24 -17.52
CA HIS A 630 2.17 -6.67 -18.21
C HIS A 630 2.55 -6.03 -19.56
N TYR A 631 3.71 -5.35 -19.61
CA TYR A 631 4.22 -4.82 -20.89
C TYR A 631 4.57 -5.96 -21.84
N GLU A 632 5.31 -6.98 -21.40
CA GLU A 632 5.71 -8.11 -22.26
C GLU A 632 4.48 -8.84 -22.83
N LEU A 633 3.44 -9.04 -21.98
CA LEU A 633 2.16 -9.61 -22.43
C LEU A 633 1.51 -8.72 -23.51
N CYS A 634 1.50 -7.39 -23.29
CA CYS A 634 0.92 -6.45 -24.25
C CYS A 634 1.69 -6.43 -25.59
N ALA A 635 3.01 -6.60 -25.53
CA ALA A 635 3.90 -6.68 -26.70
C ALA A 635 3.87 -8.03 -27.42
N GLY A 636 3.23 -9.04 -26.85
CA GLY A 636 3.20 -10.41 -27.38
C GLY A 636 4.50 -11.17 -27.14
N HIS A 637 5.30 -10.75 -26.19
CA HIS A 637 6.53 -11.41 -25.79
C HIS A 637 6.30 -12.44 -24.68
N ASP A 638 7.34 -13.19 -24.30
CA ASP A 638 7.26 -14.13 -23.17
C ASP A 638 7.27 -13.37 -21.84
N TYR A 639 6.17 -13.50 -21.10
CA TYR A 639 5.95 -12.92 -19.77
C TYR A 639 5.98 -13.96 -18.63
N LYS A 640 5.97 -15.26 -18.94
CA LYS A 640 5.83 -16.33 -17.96
C LYS A 640 7.02 -16.40 -17.02
N GLN A 641 8.22 -16.14 -17.50
CA GLN A 641 9.42 -16.05 -16.68
C GLN A 641 9.29 -15.01 -15.54
N HIS A 642 8.54 -13.91 -15.76
CA HIS A 642 8.29 -12.91 -14.74
C HIS A 642 7.25 -13.35 -13.73
N ILE A 643 6.23 -14.14 -14.13
CA ILE A 643 5.30 -14.80 -13.20
C ILE A 643 6.08 -15.72 -12.27
N THR A 644 6.93 -16.60 -12.83
CA THR A 644 7.79 -17.50 -12.04
C THR A 644 8.69 -16.70 -11.08
N ALA A 645 9.29 -15.60 -11.54
CA ALA A 645 10.16 -14.76 -10.70
C ALA A 645 9.38 -14.18 -9.48
N ILE A 646 8.19 -13.62 -9.71
CA ILE A 646 7.35 -13.09 -8.62
C ILE A 646 6.99 -14.20 -7.62
N GLU A 647 6.61 -15.37 -8.10
CA GLU A 647 6.29 -16.53 -7.25
C GLU A 647 7.49 -16.94 -6.38
N GLN A 648 8.70 -16.90 -6.93
CA GLN A 648 9.94 -17.22 -6.23
C GLN A 648 10.44 -16.14 -5.27
N PHE A 649 10.08 -14.86 -5.48
CA PHE A 649 10.40 -13.76 -4.56
C PHE A 649 9.58 -13.82 -3.27
N SER A 650 8.48 -14.57 -3.24
CA SER A 650 7.65 -14.73 -2.05
C SER A 650 8.37 -15.49 -0.93
N SER A 651 8.01 -15.21 0.32
CA SER A 651 8.44 -16.01 1.48
C SER A 651 7.88 -17.44 1.42
N THR A 652 8.33 -18.30 2.34
CA THR A 652 7.79 -19.67 2.51
C THR A 652 6.27 -19.63 2.72
N GLY A 653 5.78 -18.64 3.46
CA GLY A 653 4.35 -18.39 3.67
C GLY A 653 3.64 -17.71 2.49
N GLY A 654 4.36 -17.40 1.40
CA GLY A 654 3.80 -16.77 0.22
C GLY A 654 3.55 -15.27 0.36
N MET A 655 4.24 -14.59 1.27
CA MET A 655 4.18 -13.15 1.41
C MET A 655 5.14 -12.49 0.42
N LEU A 656 4.62 -11.59 -0.43
CA LEU A 656 5.43 -10.79 -1.37
C LEU A 656 6.00 -9.58 -0.67
N PRO A 657 7.33 -9.39 -0.68
CA PRO A 657 7.95 -8.22 -0.08
C PRO A 657 7.81 -6.97 -0.94
N GLU A 658 7.96 -5.81 -0.33
CA GLU A 658 8.17 -4.55 -1.03
C GLU A 658 9.48 -4.57 -1.80
N GLN A 659 10.58 -4.93 -1.12
CA GLN A 659 11.93 -4.94 -1.68
C GLN A 659 12.62 -6.29 -1.44
N ILE A 660 13.44 -6.70 -2.40
CA ILE A 660 14.34 -7.84 -2.27
C ILE A 660 15.78 -7.36 -2.13
N TRP A 661 16.61 -8.15 -1.45
CA TRP A 661 18.04 -7.91 -1.40
C TRP A 661 18.63 -8.11 -2.81
N ASP A 662 19.30 -7.10 -3.33
CA ASP A 662 19.78 -7.02 -4.71
C ASP A 662 21.30 -6.86 -4.81
N TYR A 663 22.01 -7.35 -3.79
CA TYR A 663 23.46 -7.27 -3.68
C TYR A 663 24.05 -8.61 -3.21
N SER A 664 25.38 -8.66 -3.01
CA SER A 664 26.07 -9.85 -2.51
C SER A 664 25.49 -10.32 -1.17
N ASP A 665 25.41 -11.62 -0.98
CA ASP A 665 24.88 -12.23 0.23
C ASP A 665 25.60 -11.75 1.51
N ILE A 666 24.82 -11.54 2.59
CA ILE A 666 25.32 -11.27 3.94
C ILE A 666 24.69 -12.29 4.90
N PRO A 667 25.21 -13.55 4.93
CA PRO A 667 24.59 -14.63 5.70
C PRO A 667 24.44 -14.33 7.19
N SER A 668 25.36 -13.55 7.78
CA SER A 668 25.30 -13.14 9.19
C SER A 668 24.09 -12.26 9.53
N GLN A 669 23.41 -11.71 8.52
CA GLN A 669 22.22 -10.88 8.65
C GLN A 669 20.98 -11.50 7.98
N GLY A 670 21.10 -12.73 7.45
CA GLY A 670 20.03 -13.41 6.74
C GLY A 670 19.70 -12.82 5.36
N LEU A 671 20.56 -11.95 4.80
CA LEU A 671 20.35 -11.29 3.52
C LEU A 671 20.95 -12.11 2.38
N TYR A 672 20.11 -12.52 1.43
CA TYR A 672 20.48 -13.32 0.26
C TYR A 672 19.89 -12.71 -1.01
N LEU A 673 20.67 -12.73 -2.10
CA LEU A 673 20.26 -12.16 -3.39
C LEU A 673 18.90 -12.73 -3.85
N GLY A 674 17.93 -11.84 -4.09
CA GLY A 674 16.57 -12.19 -4.49
C GLY A 674 15.61 -12.54 -3.34
N ARG A 675 16.05 -12.50 -2.07
CA ARG A 675 15.20 -12.70 -0.88
C ARG A 675 14.81 -11.37 -0.25
N PRO A 676 13.80 -11.32 0.63
CA PRO A 676 13.36 -10.08 1.27
C PRO A 676 14.48 -9.26 1.90
N ALA A 677 14.35 -7.95 1.95
CA ALA A 677 15.37 -7.00 2.41
C ALA A 677 14.94 -6.17 3.63
N GLY A 678 14.16 -6.71 4.56
CA GLY A 678 13.72 -6.04 5.78
C GLY A 678 12.69 -4.91 5.57
N SER A 679 12.29 -4.62 4.34
CA SER A 679 11.18 -3.71 4.00
C SER A 679 9.81 -4.31 4.35
N ALA A 680 8.70 -3.68 3.99
CA ALA A 680 7.36 -4.22 4.25
C ALA A 680 7.15 -5.60 3.61
N GLN A 681 6.66 -6.58 4.39
CA GLN A 681 6.26 -7.89 3.92
C GLN A 681 5.09 -8.39 4.77
N PRO A 682 3.92 -8.63 4.13
CA PRO A 682 3.63 -8.43 2.72
C PRO A 682 3.51 -6.96 2.32
N LEU A 683 3.79 -6.62 1.06
CA LEU A 683 3.28 -5.42 0.42
C LEU A 683 1.98 -5.78 -0.32
N VAL A 684 0.85 -5.17 0.09
CA VAL A 684 -0.48 -5.49 -0.47
C VAL A 684 -0.54 -5.15 -1.97
N TRP A 685 0.08 -4.05 -2.38
CA TRP A 685 0.18 -3.67 -3.79
C TRP A 685 0.91 -4.71 -4.65
N ALA A 686 1.97 -5.36 -4.13
CA ALA A 686 2.68 -6.42 -4.86
C ALA A 686 1.77 -7.65 -5.10
N HIS A 687 0.99 -8.06 -4.10
CA HIS A 687 -0.02 -9.12 -4.24
C HIS A 687 -1.13 -8.74 -5.23
N ALA A 688 -1.57 -7.47 -5.21
CA ALA A 688 -2.56 -6.96 -6.15
C ALA A 688 -2.04 -6.99 -7.59
N GLU A 689 -0.79 -6.57 -7.80
CA GLU A 689 -0.13 -6.60 -9.11
C GLU A 689 -0.04 -8.01 -9.66
N TYR A 690 0.39 -8.97 -8.84
CA TYR A 690 0.46 -10.38 -9.22
C TYR A 690 -0.91 -10.95 -9.64
N LEU A 691 -1.97 -10.71 -8.87
CA LEU A 691 -3.32 -11.19 -9.22
C LEU A 691 -3.84 -10.56 -10.52
N LYS A 692 -3.57 -9.28 -10.76
CA LYS A 692 -3.93 -8.61 -12.01
C LYS A 692 -3.14 -9.15 -13.21
N LEU A 693 -1.85 -9.49 -12.99
CA LEU A 693 -1.01 -10.12 -14.00
C LEU A 693 -1.54 -11.51 -14.38
N LEU A 694 -1.87 -12.36 -13.41
CA LEU A 694 -2.46 -13.66 -13.68
C LEU A 694 -3.79 -13.54 -14.43
N ARG A 695 -4.62 -12.56 -14.05
CA ARG A 695 -5.86 -12.29 -14.78
C ARG A 695 -5.59 -11.85 -16.22
N SER A 696 -4.62 -10.98 -16.42
CA SER A 696 -4.21 -10.52 -17.76
C SER A 696 -3.71 -11.69 -18.61
N ALA A 697 -2.91 -12.57 -18.03
CA ALA A 697 -2.41 -13.77 -18.69
C ALA A 697 -3.55 -14.74 -19.07
N ALA A 698 -4.49 -14.97 -18.15
CA ALA A 698 -5.67 -15.81 -18.39
C ALA A 698 -6.63 -15.25 -19.45
N ASP A 699 -6.72 -13.93 -19.57
CA ASP A 699 -7.55 -13.25 -20.58
C ASP A 699 -6.79 -13.05 -21.92
N GLY A 700 -5.46 -13.23 -21.95
CA GLY A 700 -4.60 -12.87 -23.10
C GLY A 700 -4.59 -11.37 -23.41
N ARG A 701 -4.96 -10.53 -22.46
CA ARG A 701 -5.05 -9.07 -22.58
C ARG A 701 -4.86 -8.42 -21.22
N VAL A 702 -4.13 -7.32 -21.20
CA VAL A 702 -3.90 -6.56 -19.94
C VAL A 702 -5.24 -6.14 -19.30
N PHE A 703 -5.49 -6.58 -18.07
CA PHE A 703 -6.74 -6.34 -17.35
C PHE A 703 -6.96 -4.85 -17.04
N ASP A 704 -5.87 -4.13 -16.76
CA ASP A 704 -5.93 -2.70 -16.47
C ASP A 704 -6.18 -1.82 -17.70
N ARG A 705 -6.13 -2.38 -18.92
CA ARG A 705 -6.36 -1.63 -20.13
C ARG A 705 -7.78 -1.09 -20.22
N ILE A 706 -7.92 0.19 -20.51
CA ILE A 706 -9.19 0.91 -20.53
C ILE A 706 -9.65 1.06 -21.97
N SER A 707 -10.74 0.41 -22.34
CA SER A 707 -11.18 0.32 -23.74
C SER A 707 -11.42 1.67 -24.39
N VAL A 708 -12.05 2.62 -23.69
CA VAL A 708 -12.33 3.97 -24.24
C VAL A 708 -11.05 4.80 -24.42
N VAL A 709 -10.02 4.55 -23.59
CA VAL A 709 -8.70 5.18 -23.73
C VAL A 709 -7.92 4.57 -24.89
N GLU A 710 -7.90 3.25 -24.98
CA GLU A 710 -7.25 2.49 -26.06
C GLU A 710 -7.83 2.85 -27.42
N GLU A 711 -9.16 2.88 -27.54
CA GLU A 711 -9.84 3.26 -28.77
C GLU A 711 -9.49 4.69 -29.18
N ARG A 712 -9.44 5.61 -28.19
CA ARG A 712 -9.14 7.02 -28.45
C ARG A 712 -7.69 7.23 -28.89
N TYR A 713 -6.72 6.60 -28.27
CA TYR A 713 -5.29 6.91 -28.45
C TYR A 713 -4.51 5.83 -29.19
N ALA A 714 -4.46 4.60 -28.74
CA ALA A 714 -3.63 3.57 -29.33
C ALA A 714 -4.18 3.04 -30.66
N VAL A 715 -5.50 2.84 -30.79
CA VAL A 715 -6.14 2.32 -32.02
C VAL A 715 -6.31 3.42 -33.05
N SER A 716 -6.71 4.61 -32.65
CA SER A 716 -7.02 5.72 -33.56
C SER A 716 -5.79 6.54 -33.95
N ARG A 717 -4.61 6.28 -33.40
CA ARG A 717 -3.40 7.10 -33.62
C ARG A 717 -3.03 7.25 -35.10
N ASP A 718 -3.11 6.16 -35.86
CA ASP A 718 -2.82 6.18 -37.32
C ASP A 718 -3.90 6.88 -38.16
N LYS A 719 -5.08 7.09 -37.57
CA LYS A 719 -6.23 7.77 -38.20
C LYS A 719 -6.44 9.19 -37.64
N ARG A 720 -5.72 9.57 -36.62
CA ARG A 720 -5.80 10.88 -36.00
C ARG A 720 -5.10 11.88 -36.94
N THR A 721 -5.86 12.49 -37.81
CA THR A 721 -5.57 13.87 -38.11
C THR A 721 -5.71 14.61 -36.80
N PHE A 722 -4.62 15.21 -36.29
CA PHE A 722 -4.64 16.06 -35.12
C PHE A 722 -5.65 17.21 -35.33
N THR A 723 -6.92 16.94 -35.11
CA THR A 723 -8.01 17.91 -35.24
C THR A 723 -8.19 18.73 -33.95
N ASN A 724 -7.53 18.32 -32.86
CA ASN A 724 -7.60 19.04 -31.61
C ASN A 724 -6.35 19.92 -31.42
N HIS A 725 -6.30 21.00 -32.20
CA HIS A 725 -5.28 22.02 -32.05
C HIS A 725 -5.68 22.93 -30.89
N LEU A 726 -5.57 22.45 -29.66
CA LEU A 726 -5.90 23.20 -28.46
C LEU A 726 -4.61 23.56 -27.69
N GLU A 727 -4.53 24.84 -27.30
CA GLU A 727 -3.56 25.32 -26.34
C GLU A 727 -4.28 25.96 -25.15
N ILE A 728 -3.85 25.69 -23.93
CA ILE A 728 -4.51 26.18 -22.71
C ILE A 728 -3.62 27.22 -22.02
N PHE A 729 -4.17 28.41 -21.84
CA PHE A 729 -3.58 29.50 -21.07
C PHE A 729 -4.26 29.64 -19.72
N GLU A 730 -3.46 29.67 -18.69
CA GLU A 730 -3.83 30.11 -17.33
C GLU A 730 -2.83 31.15 -16.84
N ILE A 731 -3.27 32.05 -15.95
CA ILE A 731 -2.36 33.07 -15.40
C ILE A 731 -1.18 32.43 -14.64
N THR A 732 -1.42 31.28 -14.01
CA THR A 732 -0.42 30.49 -13.28
C THR A 732 0.43 29.61 -14.18
N ARG A 733 0.04 29.44 -15.43
CA ARG A 733 0.75 28.68 -16.47
C ARG A 733 0.62 29.41 -17.80
N PRO A 734 1.39 30.49 -17.97
CA PRO A 734 1.29 31.30 -19.17
C PRO A 734 1.90 30.61 -20.38
N VAL A 735 1.26 30.77 -21.51
CA VAL A 735 1.74 30.38 -22.86
C VAL A 735 2.18 31.64 -23.56
N SER A 736 3.34 31.59 -24.22
CA SER A 736 3.87 32.75 -24.98
C SER A 736 3.71 32.62 -26.51
N THR A 737 3.52 31.37 -26.97
CA THR A 737 3.37 31.05 -28.39
C THR A 737 2.27 30.03 -28.61
N ILE A 738 1.59 30.10 -29.75
CA ILE A 738 0.61 29.12 -30.21
C ILE A 738 0.75 28.94 -31.73
N PHE A 739 0.52 27.74 -32.22
CA PHE A 739 0.50 27.53 -33.69
C PHE A 739 -0.74 28.13 -34.35
N SER A 740 -0.55 28.73 -35.52
CA SER A 740 -1.66 29.20 -36.37
C SER A 740 -2.57 28.03 -36.72
N GLY A 741 -3.88 28.22 -36.62
CA GLY A 741 -4.88 27.17 -36.78
C GLY A 741 -5.25 26.47 -35.46
N TYR A 742 -4.57 26.75 -34.34
CA TYR A 742 -4.93 26.23 -33.02
C TYR A 742 -5.99 27.10 -32.35
N THR A 743 -6.71 26.51 -31.42
CA THR A 743 -7.62 27.23 -30.52
C THR A 743 -6.86 27.57 -29.24
N LEU A 744 -6.80 28.83 -28.85
CA LEU A 744 -6.35 29.26 -27.53
C LEU A 744 -7.52 29.22 -26.56
N ARG A 745 -7.46 28.32 -25.57
CA ARG A 745 -8.42 28.31 -24.46
C ARG A 745 -7.83 29.05 -23.25
N ILE A 746 -8.47 30.14 -22.89
CA ILE A 746 -8.14 30.91 -21.69
C ILE A 746 -9.04 30.41 -20.57
N VAL A 747 -8.46 30.00 -19.44
CA VAL A 747 -9.15 29.40 -18.30
C VAL A 747 -8.91 30.25 -17.05
N ASP A 748 -9.96 30.47 -16.26
CA ASP A 748 -9.87 31.02 -14.90
C ASP A 748 -10.89 30.36 -13.96
N ARG A 749 -10.57 30.32 -12.68
CA ARG A 749 -11.45 29.75 -11.64
C ARG A 749 -12.71 30.57 -11.40
N GLN A 750 -12.61 31.90 -11.57
CA GLN A 750 -13.74 32.82 -11.47
C GLN A 750 -14.35 33.02 -12.84
N HIS A 751 -15.63 33.36 -12.88
CA HIS A 751 -16.25 33.82 -14.12
C HIS A 751 -15.62 35.13 -14.56
N PHE A 752 -15.29 35.24 -15.85
CA PHE A 752 -14.59 36.38 -16.42
C PHE A 752 -15.06 36.67 -17.83
N SER A 753 -14.69 37.82 -18.33
CA SER A 753 -14.71 38.19 -19.75
C SER A 753 -13.30 38.56 -20.21
N ILE A 754 -13.07 38.50 -21.49
CA ILE A 754 -11.84 39.02 -22.09
C ILE A 754 -12.14 40.12 -23.08
N VAL A 755 -11.20 41.06 -23.16
CA VAL A 755 -11.11 42.01 -24.28
C VAL A 755 -9.85 41.65 -25.04
N TYR A 756 -9.96 41.40 -26.35
CA TYR A 756 -8.83 40.88 -27.14
C TYR A 756 -8.78 41.48 -28.54
N THR A 757 -7.63 41.31 -29.16
CA THR A 757 -7.38 41.70 -30.56
C THR A 757 -6.52 40.66 -31.26
N LEU A 758 -6.68 40.54 -32.58
CA LEU A 758 -5.88 39.68 -33.48
C LEU A 758 -5.10 40.53 -34.52
N ASP A 759 -5.20 41.85 -34.46
CA ASP A 759 -4.64 42.80 -35.42
C ASP A 759 -3.97 44.03 -34.72
N ASN A 760 -3.34 43.74 -33.56
CA ASN A 760 -2.59 44.72 -32.79
C ASN A 760 -3.42 45.99 -32.42
N TRP A 761 -4.68 45.77 -31.97
CA TRP A 761 -5.64 46.80 -31.54
C TRP A 761 -6.22 47.70 -32.66
N ALA A 762 -6.07 47.26 -33.94
CA ALA A 762 -6.81 47.93 -35.04
C ALA A 762 -8.32 47.66 -34.89
N THR A 763 -8.68 46.45 -34.44
CA THR A 763 -10.03 46.10 -34.02
C THR A 763 -9.99 45.45 -32.59
N THR A 764 -11.09 45.66 -31.85
CA THR A 764 -11.25 45.13 -30.49
C THR A 764 -12.46 44.23 -30.46
N GLN A 765 -12.29 43.04 -29.88
CA GLN A 765 -13.34 42.05 -29.65
C GLN A 765 -13.50 41.81 -28.15
N ALA A 766 -14.68 41.36 -27.72
CA ALA A 766 -14.94 40.93 -26.35
C ALA A 766 -15.64 39.58 -26.35
N ALA A 767 -15.31 38.75 -25.41
CA ALA A 767 -15.96 37.47 -25.21
C ALA A 767 -16.16 37.20 -23.70
N GLU A 768 -17.31 36.66 -23.38
CA GLU A 768 -17.67 36.23 -22.03
C GLU A 768 -17.33 34.76 -21.85
N ALA A 769 -16.75 34.41 -20.70
CA ALA A 769 -16.39 33.02 -20.40
C ALA A 769 -17.68 32.21 -20.20
N ARG A 770 -17.64 31.00 -20.69
CA ARG A 770 -18.68 29.99 -20.46
C ARG A 770 -18.21 28.95 -19.46
N SER A 771 -19.16 28.34 -18.75
CA SER A 771 -18.90 27.22 -17.87
C SER A 771 -19.66 25.98 -18.37
N VAL A 772 -19.05 24.83 -18.20
CA VAL A 772 -19.70 23.52 -18.45
C VAL A 772 -20.18 22.85 -17.16
N GLY A 773 -20.38 23.67 -16.10
CA GLY A 773 -20.72 23.24 -14.75
C GLY A 773 -19.53 23.36 -13.84
N TYR A 774 -18.49 22.62 -14.06
CA TYR A 774 -17.21 22.61 -13.34
C TYR A 774 -16.11 22.13 -14.32
N PRO A 775 -14.85 22.55 -14.22
CA PRO A 775 -14.13 23.09 -13.07
C PRO A 775 -13.75 24.58 -13.14
N GLY A 776 -14.38 25.38 -13.93
CA GLY A 776 -14.09 26.78 -14.07
C GLY A 776 -14.78 27.41 -15.27
N SER A 777 -14.39 28.62 -15.61
CA SER A 777 -14.88 29.34 -16.79
C SER A 777 -13.78 29.41 -17.84
N PHE A 778 -14.14 29.41 -19.11
CA PHE A 778 -13.19 29.48 -20.21
C PHE A 778 -13.72 30.25 -21.40
N VAL A 779 -12.79 30.80 -22.17
CA VAL A 779 -13.04 31.41 -23.49
C VAL A 779 -12.14 30.74 -24.51
N ASP A 780 -12.68 30.39 -25.66
CA ASP A 780 -11.93 29.85 -26.77
C ASP A 780 -11.75 30.94 -27.87
N ILE A 781 -10.50 31.23 -28.23
CA ILE A 781 -10.13 32.05 -29.38
C ILE A 781 -9.63 31.12 -30.48
N VAL A 782 -10.40 30.96 -31.55
CA VAL A 782 -10.03 30.14 -32.70
C VAL A 782 -9.17 30.98 -33.66
N THR A 783 -8.00 30.45 -34.06
CA THR A 783 -7.12 31.08 -35.05
C THR A 783 -7.22 30.36 -36.41
N ASN A 784 -6.92 31.06 -37.47
CA ASN A 784 -6.87 30.47 -38.79
C ASN A 784 -5.46 29.94 -39.13
N PRO A 785 -5.31 28.89 -39.93
CA PRO A 785 -4.01 28.32 -40.32
C PRO A 785 -3.01 29.29 -40.94
N ASP A 786 -3.51 30.31 -41.65
CA ASP A 786 -2.69 31.30 -42.31
C ASP A 786 -2.57 32.61 -41.54
N GLN A 787 -3.10 32.65 -40.31
CA GLN A 787 -3.07 33.84 -39.44
C GLN A 787 -1.65 34.06 -38.92
N THR A 788 -1.19 35.29 -38.97
CA THR A 788 0.11 35.73 -38.45
C THR A 788 -0.09 36.87 -37.46
N GLY A 789 0.93 37.16 -36.65
CA GLY A 789 0.90 38.23 -35.65
C GLY A 789 0.67 37.67 -34.26
N ASN A 790 -0.05 38.41 -33.42
CA ASN A 790 -0.22 38.07 -32.01
C ASN A 790 -1.69 38.04 -31.62
N ILE A 791 -2.03 37.21 -30.66
CA ILE A 791 -3.26 37.30 -29.87
C ILE A 791 -2.94 38.15 -28.64
N ILE A 792 -3.55 39.30 -28.54
CA ILE A 792 -3.36 40.20 -27.39
C ILE A 792 -4.69 40.28 -26.63
N PHE A 793 -4.69 40.02 -25.33
CA PHE A 793 -5.91 40.05 -24.52
C PHE A 793 -5.65 40.48 -23.08
N THR A 794 -6.72 40.88 -22.40
CA THR A 794 -6.75 41.10 -20.95
C THR A 794 -8.01 40.48 -20.33
N LEU A 795 -7.93 40.07 -19.08
CA LEU A 795 -9.06 39.49 -18.35
C LEU A 795 -9.78 40.57 -17.54
N VAL A 796 -11.09 40.39 -17.42
CA VAL A 796 -11.98 41.28 -16.66
C VAL A 796 -12.89 40.39 -15.81
N TRP A 797 -12.81 40.51 -14.50
CA TRP A 797 -13.69 39.81 -13.55
C TRP A 797 -14.78 40.79 -13.06
N SER A 798 -16.00 40.30 -12.94
CA SER A 798 -17.12 41.02 -12.33
C SER A 798 -17.26 40.59 -10.86
N GLY A 799 -17.10 41.54 -9.93
CA GLY A 799 -17.34 41.32 -8.51
C GLY A 799 -18.85 41.20 -8.18
N GLU A 800 -19.18 40.63 -7.02
CA GLU A 800 -20.58 40.54 -6.51
C GLU A 800 -21.22 41.92 -6.34
N ASP A 801 -20.41 42.94 -6.17
CA ASP A 801 -20.85 44.37 -6.10
C ASP A 801 -21.05 44.99 -7.49
N GLY A 802 -20.94 44.26 -8.59
CA GLY A 802 -21.06 44.73 -9.96
C GLY A 802 -19.85 45.55 -10.46
N LYS A 803 -18.78 45.70 -9.67
CA LYS A 803 -17.57 46.36 -10.11
C LYS A 803 -16.69 45.41 -10.92
N GLN A 804 -16.14 45.94 -11.98
CA GLN A 804 -15.18 45.24 -12.82
C GLN A 804 -13.75 45.36 -12.26
N ARG A 805 -13.05 44.25 -12.18
CA ARG A 805 -11.62 44.17 -11.87
C ARG A 805 -10.88 43.72 -13.12
N TRP A 806 -9.99 44.58 -13.60
CA TRP A 806 -9.14 44.29 -14.76
C TRP A 806 -7.84 43.62 -14.32
N LEU A 807 -7.24 42.77 -15.15
CA LEU A 807 -5.92 42.19 -14.93
C LEU A 807 -4.81 43.26 -14.82
N GLY A 808 -5.04 44.45 -15.39
CA GLY A 808 -4.13 45.60 -15.32
C GLY A 808 -2.93 45.50 -16.26
N ARG A 809 -2.87 44.47 -17.08
CA ARG A 809 -1.88 44.27 -18.16
C ARG A 809 -2.49 43.52 -19.31
N ASN A 810 -1.88 43.68 -20.48
CA ASN A 810 -2.16 42.82 -21.63
C ASN A 810 -1.28 41.58 -21.60
N ILE A 811 -1.83 40.46 -22.03
CA ILE A 811 -1.12 39.21 -22.32
C ILE A 811 -0.94 39.19 -23.84
N ASP A 812 0.25 38.88 -24.30
CA ASP A 812 0.63 38.83 -25.70
C ASP A 812 1.14 37.42 -26.06
N ILE A 813 0.46 36.74 -26.98
CA ILE A 813 0.79 35.39 -27.43
C ILE A 813 1.07 35.43 -28.92
N THR A 814 2.27 35.00 -29.31
CA THR A 814 2.72 35.02 -30.71
C THR A 814 2.18 33.82 -31.49
N LEU A 815 1.60 34.09 -32.67
CA LEU A 815 1.19 33.06 -33.62
C LEU A 815 2.40 32.60 -34.44
N VAL A 816 2.71 31.29 -34.33
CA VAL A 816 3.82 30.64 -35.07
C VAL A 816 3.24 29.76 -36.17
N ALA A 817 3.81 29.86 -37.38
CA ALA A 817 3.37 29.01 -38.50
C ALA A 817 3.58 27.52 -38.18
N LEU A 818 2.58 26.69 -38.48
CA LEU A 818 2.70 25.23 -38.33
C LEU A 818 3.89 24.73 -39.15
N PRO A 819 4.81 23.92 -38.58
CA PRO A 819 5.87 23.27 -39.35
C PRO A 819 5.29 22.44 -40.48
N ALA A 820 5.96 22.43 -41.64
CA ALA A 820 5.52 21.68 -42.80
C ALA A 820 5.35 20.16 -42.55
N SER A 821 6.03 19.62 -41.55
CA SER A 821 5.92 18.23 -41.10
C SER A 821 4.62 17.90 -40.33
N ILE A 822 3.87 18.93 -39.94
CA ILE A 822 2.58 18.76 -39.18
C ILE A 822 1.39 19.17 -40.08
N ARG A 823 1.63 19.73 -41.25
CA ARG A 823 0.59 20.02 -42.25
C ARG A 823 0.22 18.75 -43.01
N VAL A 824 -0.73 17.96 -42.50
CA VAL A 824 -1.37 16.85 -43.21
C VAL A 824 -2.82 17.18 -43.47
#